data_c3abbc533f84397c5b6702bc4fd0d9a9
#
_entry.id   c3abbc533f84397c5b6702bc4fd0d9a9
#
_cell.length_a   1.000
_cell.length_b   1.000
_cell.length_c   1.000
_cell.angle_alpha   90.00
_cell.angle_beta   90.00
_cell.angle_gamma   90.00
#
_symmetry.space_group_name_H-M   'P 1'
#
loop_
_entity.id
_entity.type
_entity.pdbx_description
1 polymer ?
#
loop_
_entity_poly.entity_id
_entity_poly.type
_entity_poly.pdbx_seq_one_letter_code
_entity_poly.pdbx_strand_id
1 'polypeptide(L)'
;MFRLCVLLTVSLILTACSNLHSISPHVQTWKTLETINLPTARHEASMAEAQGKLYLLGGRRINPIDVFDPKTAKWTQLTSLPIELHHFQAITVDNVIYILGAFTGQWPNETPVDRVIKYYPEQDKFEYGHTIPDARRRGAAGAVYHNGKIYLVGGITDGHMGGYRPWLDAYDPKTSEWQILADAPNARDHFQATVVDNKLYAIAGRHSSQATNQGFELTVAEVDVFDFATQQWSSLPTSANLPTQRAGNMAITWQDKVIVVGGESGSQIAAHNEVEVFDVKTQQWNSWADLNEGRHGSGLVILDNALYTASGCANRGGEPELFTIETLPLDSNMQSKPIAQTVKKWHTITLSFKGPQVSETDQTNPFTDYRLMVEFRHGETTYNIRGFYAADGAAADSGADSGNLWQVRFTPEKTGSWEYQAHLRKGNDVALSQVIEIGETVDLTQSTGSFEVVESDVSGRDFRGQGRLKVDNGYFRFDPSGHYWLKGGANSPENFLAYYEFDNTYRMSAQSRAGEANADDEIHRFAAHRNDWKVGDPTWRGGKGKNLLGAINYLADVGMNSIYFLTLNIEGDGKDVWPYINPTDHSRFDVSKLEQWEIVFSHMQQKGILLHIVTQETENERMLDDGNVGRNRQLYYQELIARFGHHLALVWNLGEENGPTDWSPVGQNDEQRIGMANFFEGADPYQHPVLLHTHSTAHEKDEILTPLLGLNSLDGLSFQVDERDRVYSELALWRQRANSSGKPWLITMDEIGQWHTGALNDKQDPDHNSLRRHVLWGSLLAGAAGVEWYFGGQQPHNDLTAEDWRTRDNLWKQTYVAMTFFNRYIDFWSLVATPTLVNNADVTIATNPQSQMVLYFPAQQTTRLDLRGYSDDFSLAWFDPKNGGELVYSMEKRLTAGEVHLLSPPKAKNRNQDWVALILPAITNKDHQSKNATN
;
A
#
# COMPACT_ATOMS: atom_id res chain seq x y z
N MET A 1 70.90 -9.35 41.38
CA MET A 1 69.83 -8.90 42.29
C MET A 1 68.76 -8.15 41.57
N PHE A 2 68.44 -8.52 40.31
CA PHE A 2 67.42 -7.81 39.52
C PHE A 2 66.51 -8.77 38.76
N ARG A 3 66.45 -10.06 39.14
CA ARG A 3 65.58 -11.10 38.50
C ARG A 3 64.66 -11.82 39.50
N LEU A 4 64.48 -11.32 40.70
CA LEU A 4 63.64 -11.96 41.72
C LEU A 4 62.41 -11.10 42.12
N CYS A 5 62.30 -9.84 41.66
CA CYS A 5 61.16 -8.99 41.97
C CYS A 5 60.06 -8.94 40.92
N VAL A 6 60.24 -9.60 39.70
CA VAL A 6 59.22 -9.61 38.64
C VAL A 6 58.29 -10.81 38.73
N LEU A 7 58.65 -11.87 39.48
CA LEU A 7 57.83 -13.07 39.65
C LEU A 7 56.83 -13.05 40.78
N LEU A 8 56.92 -12.03 41.71
CA LEU A 8 55.96 -11.88 42.82
C LEU A 8 54.83 -10.90 42.53
N THR A 9 54.94 -10.08 41.47
CA THR A 9 53.88 -9.14 41.06
C THR A 9 52.91 -9.73 40.06
N VAL A 10 53.26 -10.83 39.39
CA VAL A 10 52.36 -11.53 38.44
C VAL A 10 51.45 -12.52 39.14
N SER A 11 51.88 -13.05 40.36
CA SER A 11 50.99 -13.96 41.11
C SER A 11 49.93 -13.30 41.96
N LEU A 12 49.97 -11.96 42.17
CA LEU A 12 48.88 -11.24 42.87
C LEU A 12 47.82 -10.64 41.96
N ILE A 13 48.06 -10.63 40.65
CA ILE A 13 47.04 -10.15 39.68
C ILE A 13 46.16 -11.30 39.17
N LEU A 14 46.60 -12.55 39.32
CA LEU A 14 45.82 -13.72 38.88
C LEU A 14 44.87 -14.31 39.93
N THR A 15 44.86 -13.77 41.17
CA THR A 15 43.91 -14.18 42.23
C THR A 15 42.79 -13.19 42.47
N ALA A 16 42.72 -12.05 41.73
CA ALA A 16 41.65 -11.07 41.85
C ALA A 16 40.59 -11.15 40.73
N CYS A 17 40.72 -12.10 39.80
CA CYS A 17 39.78 -12.30 38.68
C CYS A 17 38.88 -13.54 38.78
N SER A 18 38.73 -14.18 39.93
CA SER A 18 37.95 -15.39 40.07
C SER A 18 36.71 -15.28 40.94
N ASN A 19 36.14 -14.08 41.08
CA ASN A 19 34.79 -13.91 41.71
C ASN A 19 33.92 -12.85 41.00
N LEU A 20 33.96 -12.81 39.66
CA LEU A 20 32.84 -12.33 38.89
C LEU A 20 31.88 -13.49 38.69
N HIS A 21 30.97 -13.69 39.64
CA HIS A 21 29.78 -14.47 39.37
C HIS A 21 29.12 -13.81 38.15
N SER A 22 29.12 -14.47 37.00
CA SER A 22 28.20 -14.17 35.91
C SER A 22 26.81 -14.39 36.48
N ILE A 23 26.18 -13.31 36.89
CA ILE A 23 24.74 -13.28 37.08
C ILE A 23 24.20 -13.46 35.64
N SER A 24 23.87 -14.67 35.27
CA SER A 24 23.05 -14.92 34.09
C SER A 24 21.78 -14.09 34.29
N PRO A 25 21.40 -13.24 33.35
CA PRO A 25 20.17 -12.48 33.48
C PRO A 25 19.01 -13.49 33.64
N HIS A 26 18.34 -13.44 34.77
CA HIS A 26 17.12 -14.23 35.00
C HIS A 26 16.05 -13.69 34.05
N VAL A 27 15.80 -14.40 32.95
CA VAL A 27 14.66 -14.12 32.07
C VAL A 27 13.41 -14.44 32.87
N GLN A 28 12.63 -13.43 33.20
CA GLN A 28 11.35 -13.64 33.88
C GLN A 28 10.36 -14.27 32.87
N THR A 29 9.69 -15.34 33.33
CA THR A 29 8.70 -16.09 32.54
C THR A 29 7.41 -16.21 33.31
N TRP A 30 6.31 -16.33 32.59
CA TRP A 30 5.04 -16.67 33.19
C TRP A 30 5.08 -18.01 33.91
N LYS A 31 4.37 -18.09 35.03
CA LYS A 31 4.24 -19.30 35.83
C LYS A 31 2.78 -19.66 35.98
N THR A 32 2.40 -20.83 35.58
CA THR A 32 1.10 -21.40 35.93
C THR A 32 1.14 -21.80 37.40
N LEU A 33 0.22 -21.27 38.19
CA LEU A 33 0.19 -21.50 39.63
C LEU A 33 -0.53 -22.79 39.98
N GLU A 34 0.07 -23.56 40.89
CA GLU A 34 -0.65 -24.64 41.60
C GLU A 34 -1.54 -24.01 42.67
N THR A 35 -2.81 -24.31 42.64
CA THR A 35 -3.82 -23.66 43.51
C THR A 35 -4.63 -24.66 44.33
N ILE A 36 -5.06 -24.21 45.50
CA ILE A 36 -6.08 -24.89 46.26
C ILE A 36 -7.42 -24.55 45.64
N ASN A 37 -8.12 -25.58 45.16
CA ASN A 37 -9.32 -25.49 44.32
C ASN A 37 -9.05 -24.86 42.97
N LEU A 38 -10.03 -24.91 42.08
CA LEU A 38 -9.95 -24.32 40.74
C LEU A 38 -11.09 -23.31 40.57
N PRO A 39 -10.91 -22.27 39.72
CA PRO A 39 -12.01 -21.40 39.35
C PRO A 39 -12.99 -22.17 38.41
N THR A 40 -14.16 -21.63 38.25
CA THR A 40 -15.09 -22.08 37.22
C THR A 40 -14.52 -21.72 35.85
N ALA A 41 -14.29 -22.70 35.00
CA ALA A 41 -13.82 -22.48 33.63
C ALA A 41 -14.86 -21.65 32.86
N ARG A 42 -14.42 -20.58 32.21
CA ARG A 42 -15.28 -19.62 31.51
C ARG A 42 -14.51 -18.78 30.52
N HIS A 43 -15.18 -18.22 29.53
CA HIS A 43 -14.65 -17.22 28.60
C HIS A 43 -15.58 -16.02 28.56
N GLU A 44 -15.12 -14.92 27.97
CA GLU A 44 -15.77 -13.60 27.91
C GLU A 44 -16.07 -13.05 29.32
N ALA A 45 -15.19 -13.37 30.22
CA ALA A 45 -15.16 -12.91 31.58
C ALA A 45 -14.29 -11.66 31.76
N SER A 46 -14.25 -11.14 32.98
CA SER A 46 -13.30 -10.11 33.37
C SER A 46 -12.71 -10.38 34.73
N MET A 47 -11.53 -9.81 34.99
CA MET A 47 -10.90 -9.84 36.31
C MET A 47 -10.73 -8.43 36.88
N ALA A 48 -10.88 -8.32 38.19
CA ALA A 48 -10.62 -7.08 38.92
C ALA A 48 -9.90 -7.36 40.23
N GLU A 49 -9.08 -6.43 40.69
CA GLU A 49 -8.50 -6.46 42.02
C GLU A 49 -9.40 -5.69 43.00
N ALA A 50 -9.66 -6.26 44.15
CA ALA A 50 -10.23 -5.55 45.31
C ALA A 50 -9.70 -6.17 46.59
N GLN A 51 -9.38 -5.36 47.60
CA GLN A 51 -8.97 -5.82 48.93
C GLN A 51 -7.77 -6.80 48.95
N GLY A 52 -6.85 -6.66 48.02
CA GLY A 52 -5.66 -7.54 47.89
C GLY A 52 -5.99 -8.94 47.38
N LYS A 53 -7.10 -9.12 46.68
CA LYS A 53 -7.56 -10.37 46.05
C LYS A 53 -7.99 -10.14 44.64
N LEU A 54 -7.98 -11.23 43.81
CA LEU A 54 -8.38 -11.22 42.43
C LEU A 54 -9.77 -11.80 42.28
N TYR A 55 -10.66 -11.08 41.66
CA TYR A 55 -12.05 -11.44 41.40
C TYR A 55 -12.25 -11.76 39.94
N LEU A 56 -12.63 -12.98 39.61
CA LEU A 56 -13.03 -13.43 38.27
C LEU A 56 -14.57 -13.40 38.18
N LEU A 57 -15.08 -12.50 37.31
CA LEU A 57 -16.50 -12.20 37.20
C LEU A 57 -17.02 -12.46 35.78
N GLY A 58 -18.29 -12.79 35.65
CA GLY A 58 -18.97 -12.93 34.37
C GLY A 58 -18.58 -14.18 33.60
N GLY A 59 -18.54 -14.02 32.28
CA GLY A 59 -18.45 -15.11 31.33
C GLY A 59 -19.82 -15.55 30.85
N ARG A 60 -19.85 -16.32 29.78
CA ARG A 60 -21.09 -16.88 29.29
C ARG A 60 -21.69 -17.79 30.34
N ARG A 61 -23.00 -17.80 30.48
CA ARG A 61 -23.79 -18.44 31.55
C ARG A 61 -23.81 -17.59 32.84
N ILE A 62 -24.69 -17.98 33.77
CA ILE A 62 -24.68 -17.46 35.13
C ILE A 62 -23.60 -18.20 35.91
N ASN A 63 -22.50 -17.55 36.20
CA ASN A 63 -21.38 -18.11 36.95
C ASN A 63 -21.29 -17.52 38.37
N PRO A 64 -20.70 -18.26 39.33
CA PRO A 64 -20.32 -17.68 40.61
C PRO A 64 -19.20 -16.69 40.42
N ILE A 65 -18.99 -15.74 41.32
CA ILE A 65 -17.72 -15.00 41.40
C ILE A 65 -16.70 -15.96 42.00
N ASP A 66 -15.56 -16.13 41.28
CA ASP A 66 -14.44 -16.88 41.82
C ASP A 66 -13.39 -15.88 42.32
N VAL A 67 -12.96 -16.04 43.57
CA VAL A 67 -11.96 -15.13 44.20
C VAL A 67 -10.68 -15.89 44.48
N PHE A 68 -9.58 -15.39 44.00
CA PHE A 68 -8.24 -15.90 44.27
C PHE A 68 -7.51 -15.05 45.32
N ASP A 69 -7.06 -15.73 46.37
CA ASP A 69 -6.20 -15.12 47.37
C ASP A 69 -4.72 -15.51 47.11
N PRO A 70 -3.87 -14.60 46.59
CA PRO A 70 -2.48 -14.91 46.25
C PRO A 70 -1.62 -15.34 47.45
N LYS A 71 -1.99 -14.90 48.64
CA LYS A 71 -1.26 -15.24 49.89
C LYS A 71 -1.42 -16.69 50.27
N THR A 72 -2.55 -17.28 49.96
CA THR A 72 -2.87 -18.68 50.27
C THR A 72 -2.93 -19.58 49.07
N ALA A 73 -2.79 -19.03 47.89
CA ALA A 73 -2.95 -19.67 46.57
C ALA A 73 -4.30 -20.44 46.46
N LYS A 74 -5.39 -19.87 47.01
CA LYS A 74 -6.68 -20.52 47.11
C LYS A 74 -7.77 -19.79 46.35
N TRP A 75 -8.54 -20.57 45.58
CA TRP A 75 -9.81 -20.13 45.00
C TRP A 75 -10.98 -20.37 45.96
N THR A 76 -11.92 -19.42 45.98
CA THR A 76 -13.16 -19.51 46.76
C THR A 76 -14.32 -19.02 45.89
N GLN A 77 -15.41 -19.78 45.81
CA GLN A 77 -16.61 -19.36 45.11
C GLN A 77 -17.50 -18.53 46.03
N LEU A 78 -17.98 -17.41 45.52
CA LEU A 78 -18.90 -16.49 46.18
C LEU A 78 -20.29 -16.51 45.48
N THR A 79 -21.10 -15.49 45.75
CA THR A 79 -22.43 -15.34 45.15
C THR A 79 -22.37 -15.38 43.63
N SER A 80 -23.37 -16.04 43.02
CA SER A 80 -23.51 -16.02 41.56
C SER A 80 -24.03 -14.68 41.06
N LEU A 81 -23.67 -14.33 39.83
CA LEU A 81 -24.19 -13.16 39.14
C LEU A 81 -25.75 -13.22 39.07
N PRO A 82 -26.42 -12.05 39.19
CA PRO A 82 -27.86 -11.96 39.12
C PRO A 82 -28.45 -12.27 37.75
N ILE A 83 -27.66 -12.04 36.71
CA ILE A 83 -27.96 -12.35 35.29
C ILE A 83 -26.67 -12.83 34.61
N GLU A 84 -26.80 -13.41 33.43
CA GLU A 84 -25.65 -13.66 32.57
C GLU A 84 -25.01 -12.33 32.18
N LEU A 85 -23.70 -12.21 32.39
CA LEU A 85 -22.90 -11.01 32.05
C LEU A 85 -21.58 -11.41 31.40
N HIS A 86 -21.34 -10.95 30.19
CA HIS A 86 -20.15 -11.28 29.45
C HIS A 86 -19.68 -10.10 28.55
N HIS A 87 -18.45 -10.19 28.00
CA HIS A 87 -17.86 -9.17 27.10
C HIS A 87 -17.84 -7.78 27.72
N PHE A 88 -17.10 -7.62 28.79
CA PHE A 88 -16.93 -6.33 29.48
C PHE A 88 -15.57 -6.24 30.15
N GLN A 89 -15.16 -5.03 30.49
CA GLN A 89 -13.99 -4.75 31.33
C GLN A 89 -14.47 -4.27 32.69
N ALA A 90 -14.21 -5.05 33.74
CA ALA A 90 -14.56 -4.70 35.12
C ALA A 90 -13.62 -3.63 35.66
N ILE A 91 -14.16 -2.67 36.43
CA ILE A 91 -13.40 -1.55 36.99
C ILE A 91 -13.62 -1.47 38.50
N THR A 92 -12.55 -1.43 39.27
CA THR A 92 -12.62 -1.21 40.70
C THR A 92 -12.48 0.28 41.06
N VAL A 93 -13.45 0.78 41.81
CA VAL A 93 -13.45 2.15 42.38
C VAL A 93 -13.77 2.06 43.86
N ASP A 94 -12.89 2.52 44.70
CA ASP A 94 -13.06 2.50 46.17
C ASP A 94 -13.49 1.13 46.73
N ASN A 95 -12.84 0.04 46.26
CA ASN A 95 -13.14 -1.36 46.57
C ASN A 95 -14.53 -1.87 46.12
N VAL A 96 -15.25 -1.13 45.31
CA VAL A 96 -16.48 -1.58 44.63
C VAL A 96 -16.13 -1.91 43.16
N ILE A 97 -16.56 -3.07 42.69
CA ILE A 97 -16.36 -3.49 41.30
C ILE A 97 -17.56 -3.06 40.47
N TYR A 98 -17.31 -2.26 39.44
CA TYR A 98 -18.31 -1.76 38.50
C TYR A 98 -18.28 -2.58 37.20
N ILE A 99 -19.45 -2.96 36.70
CA ILE A 99 -19.68 -3.61 35.41
C ILE A 99 -20.60 -2.72 34.59
N LEU A 100 -20.12 -2.26 33.45
CA LEU A 100 -20.84 -1.46 32.47
C LEU A 100 -20.35 -1.81 31.05
N GLY A 101 -21.16 -1.61 30.05
CA GLY A 101 -20.80 -1.99 28.68
C GLY A 101 -20.68 -3.51 28.48
N ALA A 102 -21.54 -4.29 29.15
CA ALA A 102 -21.61 -5.74 29.05
C ALA A 102 -22.73 -6.20 28.12
N PHE A 103 -22.65 -7.46 27.71
CA PHE A 103 -23.73 -8.19 27.06
C PHE A 103 -24.38 -9.20 27.98
N THR A 104 -25.62 -9.55 27.63
CA THR A 104 -26.34 -10.73 28.09
C THR A 104 -26.96 -11.45 26.89
N GLY A 105 -27.26 -12.75 27.02
CA GLY A 105 -27.93 -13.59 26.00
C GLY A 105 -26.96 -14.31 25.06
N GLN A 106 -27.53 -14.95 24.04
CA GLN A 106 -26.84 -15.94 23.23
C GLN A 106 -26.23 -15.35 21.94
N TRP A 107 -25.04 -15.87 21.58
CA TRP A 107 -24.40 -15.60 20.31
C TRP A 107 -25.31 -16.00 19.11
N PRO A 108 -25.33 -15.20 18.01
CA PRO A 108 -24.67 -13.91 17.79
C PRO A 108 -25.55 -12.69 18.09
N ASN A 109 -26.70 -12.87 18.75
CA ASN A 109 -27.75 -11.86 18.97
C ASN A 109 -27.80 -11.39 20.43
N GLU A 110 -26.63 -11.19 21.03
CA GLU A 110 -26.54 -10.70 22.41
C GLU A 110 -27.16 -9.30 22.54
N THR A 111 -27.64 -9.01 23.72
CA THR A 111 -28.26 -7.71 24.03
C THR A 111 -27.39 -6.91 25.00
N PRO A 112 -27.11 -5.64 24.75
CA PRO A 112 -26.40 -4.79 25.70
C PRO A 112 -27.17 -4.65 27.01
N VAL A 113 -26.48 -4.78 28.14
CA VAL A 113 -27.05 -4.57 29.49
C VAL A 113 -27.42 -3.11 29.67
N ASP A 114 -28.60 -2.83 30.18
CA ASP A 114 -29.24 -1.51 30.23
C ASP A 114 -28.77 -0.60 31.37
N ARG A 115 -27.97 -1.14 32.29
CA ARG A 115 -27.57 -0.40 33.51
C ARG A 115 -26.20 -0.76 34.00
N VAL A 116 -25.65 0.08 34.87
CA VAL A 116 -24.46 -0.21 35.64
C VAL A 116 -24.77 -1.25 36.70
N ILE A 117 -23.89 -2.23 36.88
CA ILE A 117 -24.00 -3.21 37.97
C ILE A 117 -22.80 -3.00 38.89
N LYS A 118 -23.03 -3.00 40.20
CA LYS A 118 -22.04 -2.83 41.25
C LYS A 118 -21.94 -4.11 42.07
N TYR A 119 -20.73 -4.53 42.34
CA TYR A 119 -20.48 -5.64 43.26
C TYR A 119 -19.66 -5.10 44.44
N TYR A 120 -20.13 -5.41 45.63
CA TYR A 120 -19.50 -5.04 46.93
C TYR A 120 -18.81 -6.28 47.52
N PRO A 121 -17.47 -6.39 47.36
CA PRO A 121 -16.73 -7.56 47.84
C PRO A 121 -16.84 -7.86 49.33
N GLU A 122 -16.91 -6.85 50.18
CA GLU A 122 -17.04 -7.01 51.61
C GLU A 122 -18.35 -7.65 52.04
N GLN A 123 -19.41 -7.41 51.25
CA GLN A 123 -20.77 -7.88 51.55
C GLN A 123 -21.17 -9.06 50.69
N ASP A 124 -20.35 -9.47 49.78
CA ASP A 124 -20.70 -10.46 48.71
C ASP A 124 -22.06 -10.18 48.08
N LYS A 125 -22.28 -8.92 47.64
CA LYS A 125 -23.60 -8.44 47.24
C LYS A 125 -23.54 -7.64 45.94
N PHE A 126 -24.50 -7.87 45.05
CA PHE A 126 -24.75 -7.04 43.87
C PHE A 126 -25.79 -5.94 44.13
N GLU A 127 -25.59 -4.83 43.44
CA GLU A 127 -26.53 -3.72 43.34
C GLU A 127 -26.70 -3.24 41.92
N TYR A 128 -27.94 -3.04 41.50
CA TYR A 128 -28.24 -2.40 40.23
C TYR A 128 -28.10 -0.87 40.33
N GLY A 129 -27.20 -0.30 39.61
CA GLY A 129 -26.99 1.13 39.50
C GLY A 129 -27.91 1.82 38.49
N HIS A 130 -27.54 3.02 38.07
CA HIS A 130 -28.33 3.81 37.13
C HIS A 130 -28.31 3.21 35.73
N THR A 131 -29.34 3.52 34.95
CA THR A 131 -29.48 3.10 33.56
C THR A 131 -28.46 3.80 32.68
N ILE A 132 -27.93 3.03 31.72
CA ILE A 132 -27.13 3.59 30.60
C ILE A 132 -28.10 4.22 29.60
N PRO A 133 -27.84 5.42 29.09
CA PRO A 133 -28.71 6.06 28.10
C PRO A 133 -29.01 5.14 26.91
N ASP A 134 -30.29 4.99 26.56
CA ASP A 134 -30.75 4.01 25.57
C ASP A 134 -29.97 4.04 24.25
N ALA A 135 -29.71 5.26 23.72
CA ALA A 135 -28.96 5.44 22.47
C ALA A 135 -27.45 5.15 22.60
N ARG A 136 -26.94 4.86 23.78
CA ARG A 136 -25.50 4.63 24.08
C ARG A 136 -25.23 3.25 24.66
N ARG A 137 -26.25 2.36 24.77
CA ARG A 137 -26.10 0.98 25.24
C ARG A 137 -25.28 0.17 24.24
N ARG A 138 -24.28 -0.52 24.74
CA ARG A 138 -23.41 -1.40 23.98
C ARG A 138 -22.68 -2.38 24.87
N GLY A 139 -22.23 -3.50 24.32
CA GLY A 139 -21.34 -4.46 24.98
C GLY A 139 -19.95 -4.48 24.34
N ALA A 140 -19.08 -5.33 24.84
CA ALA A 140 -17.72 -5.53 24.35
C ALA A 140 -16.89 -4.24 24.24
N ALA A 141 -17.13 -3.29 25.15
CA ALA A 141 -16.48 -2.02 25.24
C ALA A 141 -15.32 -2.05 26.22
N GLY A 142 -14.26 -1.26 25.93
CA GLY A 142 -13.21 -0.97 26.90
C GLY A 142 -13.69 -0.01 27.99
N ALA A 143 -13.20 -0.17 29.22
CA ALA A 143 -13.53 0.71 30.33
C ALA A 143 -12.30 1.09 31.15
N VAL A 144 -12.23 2.35 31.61
CA VAL A 144 -11.14 2.84 32.45
C VAL A 144 -11.68 3.78 33.55
N TYR A 145 -11.02 3.80 34.71
CA TYR A 145 -11.28 4.80 35.72
C TYR A 145 -10.20 5.87 35.72
N HIS A 146 -10.62 7.13 35.64
CA HIS A 146 -9.69 8.25 35.66
C HIS A 146 -10.34 9.50 36.26
N ASN A 147 -9.65 10.19 37.20
CA ASN A 147 -10.09 11.44 37.79
C ASN A 147 -11.54 11.43 38.29
N GLY A 148 -11.96 10.37 38.99
CA GLY A 148 -13.26 10.25 39.62
C GLY A 148 -14.38 9.81 38.67
N LYS A 149 -14.11 9.50 37.39
CA LYS A 149 -15.09 9.02 36.40
C LYS A 149 -14.67 7.70 35.81
N ILE A 150 -15.63 6.90 35.39
CA ILE A 150 -15.45 5.69 34.57
C ILE A 150 -15.74 6.08 33.13
N TYR A 151 -14.77 5.83 32.23
CA TYR A 151 -14.91 6.09 30.80
C TYR A 151 -15.17 4.79 30.08
N LEU A 152 -16.21 4.76 29.23
CA LEU A 152 -16.59 3.63 28.40
C LEU A 152 -16.29 3.97 26.95
N VAL A 153 -15.44 3.19 26.29
CA VAL A 153 -14.93 3.49 24.94
C VAL A 153 -15.17 2.34 23.98
N GLY A 154 -15.52 2.67 22.73
CA GLY A 154 -15.82 1.67 21.71
C GLY A 154 -17.07 0.86 22.03
N GLY A 155 -17.06 -0.42 21.63
CA GLY A 155 -18.15 -1.38 21.85
C GLY A 155 -19.04 -1.56 20.62
N ILE A 156 -19.99 -2.47 20.75
CA ILE A 156 -20.89 -2.89 19.68
C ILE A 156 -22.34 -2.97 20.18
N THR A 157 -23.32 -2.60 19.34
CA THR A 157 -24.74 -2.46 19.73
C THR A 157 -25.60 -3.68 19.44
N ASP A 158 -25.30 -4.45 18.39
CA ASP A 158 -26.19 -5.50 17.86
C ASP A 158 -25.59 -6.91 18.06
N GLY A 159 -25.05 -7.16 19.27
CA GLY A 159 -24.34 -8.40 19.58
C GLY A 159 -23.12 -8.57 18.64
N HIS A 160 -22.88 -9.79 18.16
CA HIS A 160 -21.84 -10.04 17.15
C HIS A 160 -22.32 -9.82 15.71
N MET A 161 -23.59 -9.47 15.50
CA MET A 161 -24.13 -9.25 14.15
C MET A 161 -23.54 -8.01 13.49
N GLY A 162 -23.24 -6.96 14.28
CA GLY A 162 -22.65 -5.70 13.77
C GLY A 162 -22.93 -4.52 14.70
N GLY A 163 -22.70 -3.29 14.19
CA GLY A 163 -22.98 -2.07 14.96
C GLY A 163 -21.85 -1.65 15.90
N TYR A 164 -20.59 -1.98 15.58
CA TYR A 164 -19.41 -1.44 16.29
C TYR A 164 -19.39 0.10 16.25
N ARG A 165 -18.95 0.71 17.35
CA ARG A 165 -19.06 2.17 17.58
C ARG A 165 -17.73 2.78 18.01
N PRO A 166 -17.47 4.04 17.62
CA PRO A 166 -16.30 4.81 18.09
C PRO A 166 -16.59 5.57 19.39
N TRP A 167 -17.67 5.33 20.08
CA TRP A 167 -18.20 6.16 21.15
C TRP A 167 -17.28 6.24 22.37
N LEU A 168 -17.24 7.42 23.00
CA LEU A 168 -16.67 7.65 24.30
C LEU A 168 -17.73 8.29 25.20
N ASP A 169 -18.00 7.68 26.35
CA ASP A 169 -18.90 8.19 27.39
C ASP A 169 -18.20 8.17 28.74
N ALA A 170 -18.44 9.19 29.56
CA ALA A 170 -17.99 9.25 30.94
C ALA A 170 -19.16 9.07 31.89
N TYR A 171 -18.99 8.18 32.85
CA TYR A 171 -19.94 7.93 33.95
C TYR A 171 -19.32 8.41 35.27
N ASP A 172 -20.01 9.25 36.00
CA ASP A 172 -19.61 9.67 37.34
C ASP A 172 -20.24 8.72 38.40
N PRO A 173 -19.45 7.90 39.10
CA PRO A 173 -19.97 6.96 40.12
C PRO A 173 -20.62 7.64 41.31
N LYS A 174 -20.31 8.92 41.60
CA LYS A 174 -20.82 9.66 42.75
C LYS A 174 -22.17 10.30 42.47
N THR A 175 -22.30 10.91 41.27
CA THR A 175 -23.56 11.60 40.86
C THR A 175 -24.44 10.69 40.02
N SER A 176 -23.89 9.61 39.47
CA SER A 176 -24.55 8.70 38.53
C SER A 176 -24.93 9.34 37.20
N GLU A 177 -24.27 10.42 36.80
CA GLU A 177 -24.48 11.13 35.56
C GLU A 177 -23.64 10.60 34.44
N TRP A 178 -24.16 10.61 33.20
CA TRP A 178 -23.49 10.30 31.98
C TRP A 178 -23.18 11.54 31.16
N GLN A 179 -22.00 11.58 30.59
CA GLN A 179 -21.54 12.62 29.69
C GLN A 179 -21.05 12.01 28.38
N ILE A 180 -21.60 12.42 27.25
CA ILE A 180 -21.12 12.07 25.93
C ILE A 180 -19.88 12.91 25.60
N LEU A 181 -18.81 12.27 25.14
CA LEU A 181 -17.56 12.90 24.73
C LEU A 181 -17.34 12.70 23.21
N ALA A 182 -16.24 13.24 22.68
CA ALA A 182 -15.87 13.07 21.28
C ALA A 182 -15.65 11.60 20.93
N ASP A 183 -16.10 11.18 19.77
CA ASP A 183 -15.92 9.83 19.26
C ASP A 183 -14.44 9.56 18.90
N ALA A 184 -13.98 8.32 19.10
CA ALA A 184 -12.64 7.88 18.73
C ALA A 184 -12.47 7.87 17.19
N PRO A 185 -11.24 8.02 16.70
CA PRO A 185 -10.97 7.94 15.24
C PRO A 185 -11.38 6.60 14.64
N ASN A 186 -11.08 5.49 15.35
CA ASN A 186 -11.41 4.14 14.91
C ASN A 186 -12.45 3.50 15.83
N ALA A 187 -13.55 3.02 15.25
CA ALA A 187 -14.49 2.17 15.97
C ALA A 187 -13.83 0.82 16.30
N ARG A 188 -14.17 0.22 17.43
CA ARG A 188 -13.68 -1.11 17.82
C ARG A 188 -14.54 -1.74 18.90
N ASP A 189 -14.56 -3.04 18.91
CA ASP A 189 -15.19 -3.87 19.93
C ASP A 189 -14.23 -5.00 20.39
N HIS A 190 -14.55 -5.72 21.45
CA HIS A 190 -13.78 -6.84 22.00
C HIS A 190 -12.33 -6.48 22.34
N PHE A 191 -12.15 -5.47 23.15
CA PHE A 191 -10.85 -5.04 23.65
C PHE A 191 -10.93 -4.49 25.07
N GLN A 192 -9.77 -4.27 25.69
CA GLN A 192 -9.65 -3.57 26.97
C GLN A 192 -8.86 -2.27 26.78
N ALA A 193 -9.33 -1.20 27.40
CA ALA A 193 -8.68 0.10 27.39
C ALA A 193 -7.84 0.32 28.66
N THR A 194 -6.89 1.23 28.60
CA THR A 194 -6.08 1.57 29.78
C THR A 194 -5.67 3.05 29.78
N VAL A 195 -5.12 3.55 30.91
CA VAL A 195 -4.70 4.96 31.06
C VAL A 195 -3.22 5.05 31.44
N VAL A 196 -2.47 5.87 30.72
CA VAL A 196 -1.07 6.22 31.03
C VAL A 196 -0.92 7.73 30.85
N ASP A 197 -0.19 8.38 31.77
CA ASP A 197 0.18 9.82 31.67
C ASP A 197 -0.99 10.74 31.26
N ASN A 198 -2.15 10.61 31.96
CA ASN A 198 -3.35 11.39 31.71
C ASN A 198 -3.92 11.23 30.27
N LYS A 199 -3.70 10.06 29.64
CA LYS A 199 -4.23 9.71 28.33
C LYS A 199 -4.86 8.31 28.38
N LEU A 200 -6.03 8.16 27.74
CA LEU A 200 -6.66 6.87 27.51
C LEU A 200 -6.10 6.28 26.21
N TYR A 201 -5.71 5.02 26.25
CA TYR A 201 -5.24 4.24 25.10
C TYR A 201 -6.29 3.18 24.74
N ALA A 202 -6.77 3.22 23.51
CA ALA A 202 -7.61 2.19 22.89
C ALA A 202 -6.77 1.44 21.86
N ILE A 203 -6.43 0.19 22.17
CA ILE A 203 -5.50 -0.65 21.40
C ILE A 203 -6.13 -2.01 21.16
N ALA A 204 -5.89 -2.61 20.01
CA ALA A 204 -6.47 -3.87 19.58
C ALA A 204 -8.00 -3.78 19.35
N GLY A 205 -8.69 -4.92 19.34
CA GLY A 205 -10.11 -4.99 19.04
C GLY A 205 -10.39 -5.31 17.58
N ARG A 206 -11.66 -5.35 17.23
CA ARG A 206 -12.12 -5.68 15.87
C ARG A 206 -13.41 -4.96 15.52
N HIS A 207 -13.87 -5.14 14.30
CA HIS A 207 -15.21 -4.83 13.82
C HIS A 207 -16.00 -6.12 13.69
N SER A 208 -16.60 -6.63 14.77
CA SER A 208 -17.40 -7.86 14.70
C SER A 208 -18.55 -7.70 13.72
N SER A 209 -18.63 -8.57 12.71
CA SER A 209 -19.62 -8.53 11.65
C SER A 209 -20.06 -9.93 11.23
N GLN A 210 -20.78 -10.63 12.10
CA GLN A 210 -21.32 -11.96 11.79
C GLN A 210 -22.34 -11.90 10.64
N ALA A 211 -23.02 -10.77 10.46
CA ALA A 211 -23.91 -10.54 9.33
C ALA A 211 -23.20 -10.68 7.95
N THR A 212 -21.88 -10.51 7.91
CA THR A 212 -21.04 -10.69 6.71
C THR A 212 -20.08 -11.87 6.82
N ASN A 213 -20.26 -12.77 7.81
CA ASN A 213 -19.35 -13.88 8.15
C ASN A 213 -17.90 -13.44 8.46
N GLN A 214 -17.73 -12.26 9.01
CA GLN A 214 -16.42 -11.68 9.38
C GLN A 214 -16.38 -11.48 10.90
N GLY A 215 -16.29 -12.58 11.65
CA GLY A 215 -16.28 -12.54 13.11
C GLY A 215 -14.92 -12.26 13.72
N PHE A 216 -13.83 -12.64 13.05
CA PHE A 216 -12.46 -12.59 13.57
C PHE A 216 -11.47 -11.84 12.67
N GLU A 217 -11.86 -11.49 11.45
CA GLU A 217 -10.98 -11.04 10.37
C GLU A 217 -10.71 -9.53 10.40
N LEU A 218 -11.67 -8.74 10.89
CA LEU A 218 -11.61 -7.27 10.82
C LEU A 218 -10.96 -6.67 12.08
N THR A 219 -9.75 -7.08 12.37
CA THR A 219 -8.98 -6.56 13.51
C THR A 219 -8.51 -5.13 13.29
N VAL A 220 -8.43 -4.33 14.38
CA VAL A 220 -8.02 -2.93 14.37
C VAL A 220 -6.56 -2.86 14.84
N ALA A 221 -5.69 -2.36 13.98
CA ALA A 221 -4.25 -2.24 14.26
C ALA A 221 -3.88 -0.93 14.95
N GLU A 222 -4.63 0.13 14.68
CA GLU A 222 -4.37 1.50 15.10
C GLU A 222 -4.39 1.65 16.62
N VAL A 223 -3.51 2.50 17.12
CA VAL A 223 -3.48 2.93 18.51
C VAL A 223 -4.12 4.31 18.60
N ASP A 224 -5.33 4.37 19.18
CA ASP A 224 -6.03 5.63 19.40
C ASP A 224 -5.80 6.13 20.82
N VAL A 225 -5.57 7.43 20.94
CA VAL A 225 -5.22 8.08 22.21
C VAL A 225 -6.15 9.25 22.46
N PHE A 226 -6.86 9.25 23.59
CA PHE A 226 -7.64 10.38 24.07
C PHE A 226 -6.87 11.11 25.17
N ASP A 227 -6.57 12.36 24.95
CA ASP A 227 -5.91 13.22 25.92
C ASP A 227 -6.97 13.91 26.82
N PHE A 228 -6.96 13.57 28.13
CA PHE A 228 -7.93 14.10 29.08
C PHE A 228 -7.78 15.60 29.33
N ALA A 229 -6.59 16.18 29.09
CA ALA A 229 -6.36 17.61 29.30
C ALA A 229 -6.95 18.43 28.15
N THR A 230 -6.79 17.99 26.91
CA THR A 230 -7.30 18.67 25.72
C THR A 230 -8.69 18.21 25.29
N GLN A 231 -9.13 17.06 25.78
CA GLN A 231 -10.35 16.34 25.36
C GLN A 231 -10.39 16.02 23.85
N GLN A 232 -9.23 15.76 23.26
CA GLN A 232 -9.08 15.44 21.85
C GLN A 232 -8.56 14.01 21.65
N TRP A 233 -8.99 13.39 20.57
CA TRP A 233 -8.45 12.14 20.08
C TRP A 233 -7.34 12.35 19.06
N SER A 234 -6.41 11.41 19.00
CA SER A 234 -5.46 11.23 17.90
C SER A 234 -5.20 9.75 17.69
N SER A 235 -4.99 9.34 16.45
CA SER A 235 -4.37 8.03 16.14
C SER A 235 -2.87 8.23 16.05
N LEU A 236 -2.11 7.28 16.60
CA LEU A 236 -0.66 7.29 16.47
C LEU A 236 -0.26 6.89 15.04
N PRO A 237 0.97 7.22 14.60
CA PRO A 237 1.48 6.79 13.29
C PRO A 237 1.40 5.26 13.11
N THR A 238 1.29 4.78 11.88
CA THR A 238 1.19 3.35 11.56
C THR A 238 2.36 2.52 12.08
N SER A 239 3.53 3.13 12.29
CA SER A 239 4.68 2.51 12.96
C SER A 239 4.43 2.15 14.44
N ALA A 240 3.41 2.74 15.05
CA ALA A 240 2.95 2.44 16.41
C ALA A 240 1.76 1.46 16.43
N ASN A 241 1.30 0.97 15.28
CA ASN A 241 0.23 -0.02 15.21
C ASN A 241 0.58 -1.28 16.00
N LEU A 242 -0.47 -1.94 16.53
CA LEU A 242 -0.30 -3.20 17.24
C LEU A 242 0.33 -4.25 16.31
N PRO A 243 1.50 -4.81 16.64
CA PRO A 243 2.21 -5.72 15.74
C PRO A 243 1.42 -7.01 15.45
N THR A 244 0.87 -7.64 16.49
CA THR A 244 0.02 -8.83 16.35
C THR A 244 -1.45 -8.42 16.50
N GLN A 245 -2.11 -8.17 15.39
CA GLN A 245 -3.50 -7.67 15.38
C GLN A 245 -4.46 -8.74 15.91
N ARG A 246 -5.27 -8.38 16.91
CA ARG A 246 -6.16 -9.29 17.61
C ARG A 246 -7.25 -8.58 18.41
N ALA A 247 -8.28 -9.30 18.80
CA ALA A 247 -9.35 -8.85 19.67
C ALA A 247 -9.54 -9.82 20.84
N GLY A 248 -10.45 -9.55 21.76
CA GLY A 248 -10.63 -10.36 22.96
C GLY A 248 -9.40 -10.38 23.89
N ASN A 249 -8.46 -9.47 23.63
CA ASN A 249 -7.22 -9.30 24.38
C ASN A 249 -7.47 -8.64 25.73
N MET A 250 -6.51 -8.82 26.62
CA MET A 250 -6.41 -8.10 27.89
C MET A 250 -5.41 -6.96 27.80
N ALA A 251 -5.65 -5.84 28.46
CA ALA A 251 -4.72 -4.71 28.50
C ALA A 251 -4.65 -4.06 29.88
N ILE A 252 -3.45 -3.66 30.30
CA ILE A 252 -3.21 -2.98 31.57
C ILE A 252 -2.00 -2.04 31.47
N THR A 253 -1.99 -1.04 32.32
CA THR A 253 -0.84 -0.12 32.46
C THR A 253 0.10 -0.58 33.57
N TRP A 254 1.40 -0.53 33.29
CA TRP A 254 2.45 -0.63 34.28
C TRP A 254 3.55 0.40 34.00
N GLN A 255 3.75 1.32 34.95
CA GLN A 255 4.62 2.49 34.75
C GLN A 255 4.20 3.31 33.52
N ASP A 256 5.11 3.56 32.58
CA ASP A 256 4.92 4.27 31.32
C ASP A 256 4.68 3.31 30.13
N LYS A 257 4.10 2.15 30.41
CA LYS A 257 3.88 1.10 29.40
C LYS A 257 2.44 0.61 29.40
N VAL A 258 1.94 0.33 28.19
CA VAL A 258 0.70 -0.43 28.00
C VAL A 258 1.08 -1.86 27.66
N ILE A 259 0.59 -2.82 28.44
CA ILE A 259 0.81 -4.26 28.25
C ILE A 259 -0.45 -4.84 27.63
N VAL A 260 -0.32 -5.47 26.45
CA VAL A 260 -1.39 -6.16 25.73
C VAL A 260 -1.10 -7.65 25.72
N VAL A 261 -2.01 -8.46 26.23
CA VAL A 261 -1.81 -9.91 26.49
C VAL A 261 -2.90 -10.73 25.86
N GLY A 262 -2.53 -11.82 25.20
CA GLY A 262 -3.47 -12.79 24.67
C GLY A 262 -4.39 -12.22 23.60
N GLY A 263 -5.52 -12.87 23.36
CA GLY A 263 -6.51 -12.46 22.35
C GLY A 263 -6.80 -13.54 21.32
N GLU A 264 -7.61 -13.19 20.32
CA GLU A 264 -8.02 -14.07 19.22
C GLU A 264 -8.03 -13.30 17.89
N SER A 265 -7.82 -13.99 16.78
CA SER A 265 -7.92 -13.41 15.43
C SER A 265 -8.26 -14.47 14.38
N GLY A 266 -8.54 -14.03 13.15
CA GLY A 266 -8.72 -14.92 12.01
C GLY A 266 -7.44 -15.63 11.55
N SER A 267 -6.27 -15.18 11.97
CA SER A 267 -4.97 -15.69 11.49
C SER A 267 -4.59 -17.06 12.06
N GLN A 268 -5.16 -17.48 13.21
CA GLN A 268 -4.85 -18.76 13.84
C GLN A 268 -6.03 -19.31 14.63
N ILE A 269 -6.02 -20.63 14.91
CA ILE A 269 -7.07 -21.30 15.71
C ILE A 269 -6.77 -21.12 17.20
N ALA A 270 -5.54 -21.37 17.64
CA ALA A 270 -5.15 -21.17 19.03
C ALA A 270 -5.30 -19.70 19.42
N ALA A 271 -5.72 -19.41 20.63
CA ALA A 271 -5.69 -18.07 21.16
C ALA A 271 -4.24 -17.56 21.24
N HIS A 272 -4.07 -16.29 21.06
CA HIS A 272 -2.76 -15.65 21.15
C HIS A 272 -2.17 -15.80 22.56
N ASN A 273 -0.87 -16.07 22.62
CA ASN A 273 -0.09 -16.11 23.87
C ASN A 273 0.89 -14.95 23.97
N GLU A 274 1.00 -14.10 22.95
CA GLU A 274 1.90 -12.98 22.89
C GLU A 274 1.62 -11.95 23.99
N VAL A 275 2.69 -11.44 24.56
CA VAL A 275 2.72 -10.32 25.51
C VAL A 275 3.49 -9.18 24.88
N GLU A 276 2.75 -8.22 24.33
CA GLU A 276 3.28 -7.06 23.65
C GLU A 276 3.17 -5.82 24.54
N VAL A 277 4.23 -5.04 24.60
CA VAL A 277 4.38 -3.92 25.52
C VAL A 277 4.69 -2.66 24.75
N PHE A 278 3.76 -1.73 24.77
CA PHE A 278 3.89 -0.42 24.16
C PHE A 278 4.51 0.57 25.12
N ASP A 279 5.66 1.12 24.79
CA ASP A 279 6.31 2.20 25.53
C ASP A 279 5.76 3.54 25.04
N VAL A 280 5.01 4.25 25.89
CA VAL A 280 4.29 5.45 25.47
C VAL A 280 5.20 6.66 25.19
N LYS A 281 6.44 6.64 25.69
CA LYS A 281 7.41 7.72 25.47
C LYS A 281 8.12 7.58 24.13
N THR A 282 8.53 6.35 23.83
CA THR A 282 9.21 6.04 22.56
C THR A 282 8.25 5.71 21.42
N GLN A 283 7.00 5.40 21.74
CA GLN A 283 5.97 4.90 20.82
C GLN A 283 6.41 3.61 20.09
N GLN A 284 7.14 2.74 20.80
CA GLN A 284 7.66 1.49 20.27
C GLN A 284 7.07 0.29 20.99
N TRP A 285 6.87 -0.78 20.24
CA TRP A 285 6.45 -2.07 20.76
C TRP A 285 7.66 -2.93 21.13
N ASN A 286 7.54 -3.62 22.25
CA ASN A 286 8.46 -4.63 22.72
C ASN A 286 7.69 -5.89 23.11
N SER A 287 8.31 -7.06 23.04
CA SER A 287 7.76 -8.28 23.59
C SER A 287 8.37 -8.60 24.97
N TRP A 288 7.55 -9.09 25.86
CA TRP A 288 7.95 -9.80 27.05
C TRP A 288 7.80 -11.31 26.85
N ALA A 289 8.03 -12.10 27.90
CA ALA A 289 7.79 -13.54 27.83
C ALA A 289 6.32 -13.82 27.55
N ASP A 290 6.05 -14.72 26.64
CA ASP A 290 4.69 -15.14 26.27
C ASP A 290 4.01 -15.93 27.38
N LEU A 291 2.68 -15.93 27.42
CA LEU A 291 1.90 -16.81 28.27
C LEU A 291 2.27 -18.28 28.02
N ASN A 292 2.25 -19.10 29.06
CA ASN A 292 2.42 -20.55 28.89
C ASN A 292 1.29 -21.16 28.05
N GLU A 293 0.08 -20.62 28.20
CA GLU A 293 -1.10 -21.03 27.44
C GLU A 293 -1.86 -19.79 26.94
N GLY A 294 -1.97 -19.67 25.60
CA GLY A 294 -2.72 -18.58 24.96
C GLY A 294 -4.17 -18.54 25.46
N ARG A 295 -4.71 -17.34 25.62
CA ARG A 295 -6.08 -17.12 26.08
C ARG A 295 -6.68 -15.82 25.59
N HIS A 296 -8.00 -15.82 25.39
CA HIS A 296 -8.80 -14.63 25.16
C HIS A 296 -10.03 -14.59 26.06
N GLY A 297 -10.73 -13.47 26.07
CA GLY A 297 -11.99 -13.35 26.82
C GLY A 297 -11.83 -13.51 28.33
N SER A 298 -10.81 -12.91 28.92
CA SER A 298 -10.55 -12.88 30.34
C SER A 298 -10.12 -11.47 30.82
N GLY A 299 -9.45 -11.35 31.95
CA GLY A 299 -8.91 -10.11 32.51
C GLY A 299 -7.42 -10.19 32.86
N LEU A 300 -6.82 -9.04 33.02
CA LEU A 300 -5.43 -8.87 33.46
C LEU A 300 -5.41 -7.94 34.66
N VAL A 301 -4.71 -8.32 35.71
CA VAL A 301 -4.63 -7.57 36.98
C VAL A 301 -3.20 -7.48 37.46
N ILE A 302 -2.82 -6.35 38.03
CA ILE A 302 -1.57 -6.21 38.79
C ILE A 302 -1.88 -6.23 40.28
N LEU A 303 -1.21 -7.13 41.02
CA LEU A 303 -1.26 -7.21 42.47
C LEU A 303 0.11 -7.60 43.03
N ASP A 304 0.52 -6.96 44.11
CA ASP A 304 1.83 -7.20 44.77
C ASP A 304 3.02 -7.25 43.79
N ASN A 305 3.04 -6.32 42.82
CA ASN A 305 4.07 -6.20 41.79
C ASN A 305 4.18 -7.45 40.88
N ALA A 306 3.04 -8.12 40.57
CA ALA A 306 2.96 -9.20 39.63
C ALA A 306 1.70 -9.06 38.76
N LEU A 307 1.81 -9.46 37.50
CA LEU A 307 0.67 -9.64 36.60
C LEU A 307 -0.01 -10.97 36.89
N TYR A 308 -1.34 -11.00 36.80
CA TYR A 308 -2.16 -12.19 36.92
C TYR A 308 -3.22 -12.21 35.82
N THR A 309 -3.42 -13.39 35.20
CA THR A 309 -4.56 -13.68 34.34
C THR A 309 -5.07 -15.09 34.62
N ALA A 310 -6.37 -15.31 34.52
CA ALA A 310 -6.97 -16.60 34.79
C ALA A 310 -8.16 -16.89 33.86
N SER A 311 -8.44 -18.19 33.62
CA SER A 311 -9.56 -18.62 32.80
C SER A 311 -9.41 -18.12 31.32
N GLY A 312 -10.52 -17.84 30.64
CA GLY A 312 -10.55 -17.51 29.20
C GLY A 312 -10.69 -18.73 28.31
N CYS A 313 -10.51 -18.59 27.03
CA CYS A 313 -10.57 -19.68 26.06
C CYS A 313 -9.21 -19.88 25.37
N ALA A 314 -8.80 -21.14 25.16
CA ALA A 314 -7.53 -21.50 24.57
C ALA A 314 -7.51 -21.44 23.03
N ASN A 315 -8.68 -21.40 22.38
CA ASN A 315 -8.80 -21.21 20.94
C ASN A 315 -9.73 -20.02 20.66
N ARG A 316 -9.66 -19.49 19.44
CA ARG A 316 -10.65 -18.51 18.99
C ARG A 316 -12.07 -19.09 19.08
N GLY A 317 -13.03 -18.27 19.49
CA GLY A 317 -14.41 -18.69 19.77
C GLY A 317 -14.60 -19.18 21.21
N GLY A 318 -15.36 -20.23 21.46
CA GLY A 318 -15.87 -20.54 22.79
C GLY A 318 -15.28 -21.78 23.50
N GLU A 319 -14.38 -22.55 22.92
CA GLU A 319 -13.86 -23.79 23.47
C GLU A 319 -12.40 -24.06 23.08
N PRO A 320 -11.59 -24.73 23.92
CA PRO A 320 -11.90 -25.12 25.30
C PRO A 320 -11.73 -23.95 26.28
N GLU A 321 -12.61 -23.89 27.27
CA GLU A 321 -12.48 -22.94 28.39
C GLU A 321 -11.38 -23.40 29.36
N LEU A 322 -10.59 -22.42 29.84
CA LEU A 322 -9.49 -22.65 30.79
C LEU A 322 -9.90 -22.47 32.23
N PHE A 323 -9.20 -23.15 33.11
CA PHE A 323 -9.31 -23.02 34.57
C PHE A 323 -7.98 -22.72 35.26
N THR A 324 -6.94 -22.47 34.45
CA THR A 324 -5.58 -22.11 34.92
C THR A 324 -5.46 -20.64 35.28
N ILE A 325 -4.57 -20.34 36.22
CA ILE A 325 -4.12 -18.98 36.51
C ILE A 325 -2.63 -18.89 36.28
N GLU A 326 -2.21 -17.83 35.61
CA GLU A 326 -0.81 -17.54 35.36
C GLU A 326 -0.40 -16.22 35.97
N THR A 327 0.87 -16.12 36.38
CA THR A 327 1.47 -14.90 36.95
C THR A 327 2.85 -14.61 36.39
N LEU A 328 3.16 -13.33 36.22
CA LEU A 328 4.46 -12.83 35.83
C LEU A 328 4.91 -11.75 36.84
N PRO A 329 5.98 -12.01 37.64
CA PRO A 329 6.54 -10.97 38.50
C PRO A 329 7.03 -9.77 37.67
N LEU A 330 6.76 -8.56 38.15
CA LEU A 330 7.19 -7.31 37.54
C LEU A 330 8.38 -6.71 38.33
N ASP A 331 9.45 -6.40 37.63
CA ASP A 331 10.55 -5.66 38.20
C ASP A 331 11.10 -4.58 37.26
N SER A 332 11.94 -3.67 37.76
CA SER A 332 12.50 -2.58 36.95
C SER A 332 13.44 -3.04 35.84
N ASN A 333 13.83 -4.31 35.84
CA ASN A 333 14.77 -4.91 34.89
C ASN A 333 14.06 -5.88 33.91
N MET A 334 12.73 -5.73 33.72
CA MET A 334 12.03 -6.53 32.75
C MET A 334 12.76 -6.53 31.40
N GLN A 335 13.18 -7.71 30.96
CA GLN A 335 13.82 -7.83 29.66
C GLN A 335 12.77 -7.65 28.56
N SER A 336 12.95 -6.63 27.78
CA SER A 336 12.15 -6.33 26.61
C SER A 336 12.98 -6.63 25.36
N LYS A 337 12.42 -7.37 24.43
CA LYS A 337 12.99 -7.48 23.09
C LYS A 337 12.17 -6.54 22.18
N PRO A 338 12.84 -5.66 21.43
CA PRO A 338 12.14 -4.96 20.38
C PRO A 338 11.40 -5.98 19.52
N ILE A 339 10.13 -5.78 19.27
CA ILE A 339 9.40 -6.61 18.32
C ILE A 339 9.97 -6.23 16.96
N ALA A 340 10.65 -7.17 16.32
CA ALA A 340 11.00 -6.99 14.93
C ALA A 340 9.70 -6.81 14.16
N GLN A 341 9.52 -5.64 13.57
CA GLN A 341 8.35 -5.37 12.74
C GLN A 341 8.30 -6.44 11.64
N THR A 342 7.23 -7.21 11.60
CA THR A 342 7.05 -8.19 10.53
C THR A 342 6.46 -7.48 9.32
N VAL A 343 7.20 -7.49 8.23
CA VAL A 343 6.82 -6.91 6.95
C VAL A 343 6.60 -8.04 5.95
N LYS A 344 5.63 -7.90 5.08
CA LYS A 344 5.46 -8.86 3.97
C LYS A 344 6.37 -8.46 2.81
N LYS A 345 6.91 -9.44 2.12
CA LYS A 345 7.67 -9.24 0.90
C LYS A 345 6.85 -8.40 -0.09
N TRP A 346 7.50 -7.46 -0.76
CA TRP A 346 6.87 -6.49 -1.68
C TRP A 346 5.89 -5.50 -1.01
N HIS A 347 5.82 -5.46 0.33
CA HIS A 347 5.08 -4.44 1.05
C HIS A 347 6.04 -3.38 1.57
N THR A 348 5.65 -2.13 1.42
CA THR A 348 6.48 -1.00 1.84
C THR A 348 6.53 -0.92 3.36
N ILE A 349 7.73 -0.82 3.91
CA ILE A 349 7.98 -0.37 5.28
C ILE A 349 8.32 1.11 5.27
N THR A 350 7.67 1.89 6.12
CA THR A 350 8.02 3.29 6.39
C THR A 350 8.68 3.36 7.76
N LEU A 351 9.95 3.77 7.81
CA LEU A 351 10.66 4.03 9.04
C LEU A 351 10.69 5.53 9.31
N SER A 352 10.38 5.91 10.56
CA SER A 352 10.35 7.31 11.01
C SER A 352 11.42 7.54 12.06
N PHE A 353 12.19 8.60 11.91
CA PHE A 353 13.27 9.00 12.80
C PHE A 353 13.01 10.40 13.34
N LYS A 354 13.15 10.56 14.67
CA LYS A 354 13.11 11.91 15.26
C LYS A 354 14.45 12.58 15.06
N GLY A 355 14.42 13.72 14.37
CA GLY A 355 15.54 14.58 14.07
C GLY A 355 15.28 16.02 14.51
N PRO A 356 15.92 17.02 13.87
CA PRO A 356 15.67 18.43 14.15
C PRO A 356 14.23 18.84 13.85
N GLN A 357 13.69 19.71 14.69
CA GLN A 357 12.45 20.43 14.44
C GLN A 357 12.72 21.49 13.37
N VAL A 358 12.03 21.41 12.25
CA VAL A 358 12.13 22.34 11.10
C VAL A 358 10.78 22.56 10.44
N SER A 359 10.69 23.56 9.58
CA SER A 359 9.51 23.85 8.74
C SER A 359 9.91 23.93 7.26
N GLU A 360 8.96 23.71 6.37
CA GLU A 360 9.12 23.89 4.92
C GLU A 360 9.68 25.26 4.56
N THR A 361 9.40 26.28 5.38
CA THR A 361 9.75 27.69 5.16
C THR A 361 10.93 28.18 5.99
N ASP A 362 11.56 27.31 6.79
CA ASP A 362 12.71 27.72 7.61
C ASP A 362 13.89 28.21 6.77
N GLN A 363 14.70 29.10 7.36
CA GLN A 363 15.92 29.58 6.73
C GLN A 363 16.90 28.43 6.42
N THR A 364 17.07 27.48 7.33
CA THR A 364 17.71 26.20 7.04
C THR A 364 16.72 25.32 6.30
N ASN A 365 16.89 25.18 5.01
CA ASN A 365 15.95 24.48 4.15
C ASN A 365 15.99 22.96 4.40
N PRO A 366 14.91 22.32 4.87
CA PRO A 366 14.92 20.88 5.14
C PRO A 366 15.18 20.00 3.92
N PHE A 367 14.94 20.51 2.71
CA PHE A 367 15.08 19.75 1.47
C PHE A 367 16.48 19.85 0.86
N THR A 368 17.22 20.92 1.13
CA THR A 368 18.57 21.14 0.59
C THR A 368 19.66 20.94 1.63
N ASP A 369 19.41 21.35 2.89
CA ASP A 369 20.43 21.45 3.92
C ASP A 369 20.46 20.24 4.87
N TYR A 370 19.63 19.25 4.61
CA TYR A 370 19.62 17.97 5.29
C TYR A 370 19.60 16.81 4.28
N ARG A 371 20.24 15.70 4.66
CA ARG A 371 20.22 14.47 3.88
C ARG A 371 20.08 13.28 4.81
N LEU A 372 18.92 12.61 4.75
CA LEU A 372 18.70 11.30 5.35
C LEU A 372 19.09 10.21 4.35
N MET A 373 19.97 9.30 4.77
CA MET A 373 20.28 8.07 4.04
C MET A 373 20.09 6.89 4.98
N VAL A 374 19.46 5.83 4.49
CA VAL A 374 19.25 4.60 5.26
C VAL A 374 19.81 3.43 4.46
N GLU A 375 20.73 2.74 5.08
CA GLU A 375 21.27 1.50 4.55
C GLU A 375 20.42 0.34 5.06
N PHE A 376 19.88 -0.47 4.16
CA PHE A 376 19.16 -1.71 4.46
C PHE A 376 20.01 -2.89 4.03
N ARG A 377 20.19 -3.90 4.91
CA ARG A 377 21.02 -5.07 4.68
C ARG A 377 20.24 -6.36 4.89
N HIS A 378 20.42 -7.29 3.95
CA HIS A 378 19.99 -8.69 4.07
C HIS A 378 21.08 -9.63 3.52
N GLY A 379 21.83 -10.26 4.40
CA GLY A 379 23.02 -11.03 4.01
C GLY A 379 24.05 -10.14 3.31
N GLU A 380 24.39 -10.47 2.06
CA GLU A 380 25.31 -9.68 1.23
C GLU A 380 24.60 -8.56 0.42
N THR A 381 23.28 -8.52 0.44
CA THR A 381 22.50 -7.52 -0.31
C THR A 381 22.37 -6.24 0.52
N THR A 382 22.73 -5.12 -0.08
CA THR A 382 22.62 -3.80 0.56
C THR A 382 21.88 -2.83 -0.36
N TYR A 383 20.96 -2.08 0.22
CA TYR A 383 20.28 -0.94 -0.40
C TYR A 383 20.60 0.33 0.36
N ASN A 384 21.00 1.39 -0.35
CA ASN A 384 21.14 2.74 0.20
C ASN A 384 19.97 3.58 -0.28
N ILE A 385 19.00 3.77 0.59
CA ILE A 385 17.76 4.45 0.28
C ILE A 385 17.79 5.87 0.85
N ARG A 386 17.47 6.83 -0.01
CA ARG A 386 17.31 8.20 0.41
C ARG A 386 15.98 8.35 1.16
N GLY A 387 16.03 9.00 2.33
CA GLY A 387 14.84 9.43 3.05
C GLY A 387 14.48 10.90 2.75
N PHE A 388 13.42 11.37 3.36
CA PHE A 388 12.85 12.69 3.14
C PHE A 388 12.35 13.32 4.44
N TYR A 389 12.15 14.64 4.42
CA TYR A 389 11.50 15.38 5.50
C TYR A 389 9.98 15.12 5.48
N ALA A 390 9.41 14.76 6.62
CA ALA A 390 8.03 14.32 6.76
C ALA A 390 7.18 15.15 7.74
N ALA A 391 7.65 16.32 8.14
CA ALA A 391 7.00 17.20 9.12
C ALA A 391 6.61 16.45 10.40
N ASP A 392 5.31 16.25 10.66
CA ASP A 392 4.80 15.49 11.81
C ASP A 392 4.62 13.98 11.52
N GLY A 393 4.91 13.52 10.28
CA GLY A 393 4.78 12.14 9.83
C GLY A 393 3.37 11.71 9.43
N ALA A 394 2.39 12.61 9.53
CA ALA A 394 0.99 12.41 9.15
C ALA A 394 0.43 13.59 8.34
N ALA A 395 1.30 14.27 7.58
CA ALA A 395 0.99 15.54 6.93
C ALA A 395 -0.18 15.46 5.95
N ALA A 396 -0.44 14.29 5.32
CA ALA A 396 -1.63 14.12 4.47
C ALA A 396 -2.94 14.44 5.21
N ASP A 397 -3.02 14.06 6.49
CA ASP A 397 -4.20 14.27 7.33
C ASP A 397 -4.13 15.56 8.16
N SER A 398 -2.99 15.84 8.76
CA SER A 398 -2.81 17.00 9.64
C SER A 398 -2.65 18.32 8.87
N GLY A 399 -2.06 18.26 7.67
CA GLY A 399 -1.61 19.42 6.90
C GLY A 399 -0.40 20.11 7.50
N ALA A 400 0.40 19.37 8.27
CA ALA A 400 1.58 19.93 8.90
C ALA A 400 2.63 20.35 7.87
N ASP A 401 3.12 21.57 8.01
CA ASP A 401 4.25 22.16 7.28
C ASP A 401 5.55 22.15 8.10
N SER A 402 5.46 21.71 9.36
CA SER A 402 6.55 21.73 10.32
C SER A 402 6.50 20.51 11.23
N GLY A 403 7.68 20.08 11.68
CA GLY A 403 7.80 18.92 12.55
C GLY A 403 9.26 18.45 12.69
N ASN A 404 9.44 17.32 13.35
CA ASN A 404 10.76 16.75 13.60
C ASN A 404 10.90 15.31 13.07
N LEU A 405 10.01 14.86 12.19
CA LEU A 405 10.08 13.51 11.64
C LEU A 405 10.74 13.50 10.26
N TRP A 406 11.60 12.53 10.11
CA TRP A 406 12.33 12.20 8.90
C TRP A 406 12.01 10.76 8.56
N GLN A 407 11.60 10.49 7.32
CA GLN A 407 11.11 9.17 6.92
C GLN A 407 11.90 8.59 5.77
N VAL A 408 11.87 7.26 5.69
CA VAL A 408 12.32 6.49 4.52
C VAL A 408 11.27 5.43 4.21
N ARG A 409 11.04 5.18 2.93
CA ARG A 409 10.19 4.10 2.43
C ARG A 409 11.04 3.07 1.72
N PHE A 410 10.87 1.82 2.11
CA PHE A 410 11.61 0.70 1.53
C PHE A 410 10.66 -0.47 1.25
N THR A 411 10.81 -1.10 0.09
CA THR A 411 10.03 -2.28 -0.30
C THR A 411 10.98 -3.47 -0.43
N PRO A 412 11.03 -4.36 0.57
CA PRO A 412 11.95 -5.51 0.57
C PRO A 412 11.52 -6.57 -0.45
N GLU A 413 12.51 -7.13 -1.16
CA GLU A 413 12.30 -8.15 -2.20
C GLU A 413 12.64 -9.58 -1.76
N LYS A 414 13.19 -9.76 -0.56
CA LYS A 414 13.63 -11.05 -0.01
C LYS A 414 13.03 -11.26 1.37
N THR A 415 12.63 -12.49 1.64
CA THR A 415 12.21 -12.93 2.98
C THR A 415 13.39 -13.13 3.91
N GLY A 416 13.14 -13.07 5.22
CA GLY A 416 14.14 -13.21 6.28
C GLY A 416 14.46 -11.89 6.97
N SER A 417 15.49 -11.92 7.80
CA SER A 417 15.86 -10.78 8.64
C SER A 417 16.59 -9.69 7.85
N TRP A 418 16.14 -8.47 8.01
CA TRP A 418 16.75 -7.25 7.48
C TRP A 418 17.22 -6.38 8.62
N GLU A 419 18.36 -5.74 8.44
CA GLU A 419 18.88 -4.73 9.34
C GLU A 419 18.89 -3.37 8.63
N TYR A 420 18.77 -2.28 9.41
CA TYR A 420 18.91 -0.94 8.87
C TYR A 420 19.80 -0.04 9.73
N GLN A 421 20.44 0.91 9.07
CA GLN A 421 21.19 1.99 9.69
C GLN A 421 20.90 3.33 9.00
N ALA A 422 20.41 4.30 9.76
CA ALA A 422 20.05 5.63 9.27
C ALA A 422 21.12 6.67 9.65
N HIS A 423 21.41 7.56 8.72
CA HIS A 423 22.35 8.67 8.85
C HIS A 423 21.71 9.97 8.40
N LEU A 424 21.58 10.94 9.28
CA LEU A 424 21.16 12.29 8.92
C LEU A 424 22.38 13.21 8.92
N ARG A 425 22.57 13.95 7.82
CA ARG A 425 23.64 14.95 7.66
C ARG A 425 23.04 16.33 7.47
N LYS A 426 23.72 17.34 8.01
CA LYS A 426 23.35 18.75 7.86
C LYS A 426 24.50 19.53 7.25
N GLY A 427 24.22 20.45 6.33
CA GLY A 427 25.18 21.34 5.70
C GLY A 427 24.56 22.02 4.49
N ASN A 428 25.15 23.10 4.01
CA ASN A 428 24.65 23.81 2.84
C ASN A 428 24.62 22.91 1.61
N ASP A 429 23.44 22.75 1.02
CA ASP A 429 23.19 21.88 -0.16
C ASP A 429 23.68 20.43 0.02
N VAL A 430 23.75 19.93 1.27
CA VAL A 430 24.21 18.56 1.53
C VAL A 430 23.33 17.51 0.87
N ALA A 431 22.07 17.86 0.65
CA ALA A 431 21.12 17.00 -0.06
C ALA A 431 21.53 16.66 -1.48
N LEU A 432 22.25 17.54 -2.16
CA LEU A 432 22.68 17.35 -3.55
C LEU A 432 23.98 16.57 -3.68
N SER A 433 24.71 16.38 -2.56
CA SER A 433 26.00 15.67 -2.58
C SER A 433 25.82 14.17 -2.71
N GLN A 434 26.57 13.54 -3.58
CA GLN A 434 26.72 12.07 -3.66
C GLN A 434 27.70 11.51 -2.63
N VAL A 435 28.50 12.36 -1.99
CA VAL A 435 29.51 11.95 -1.01
C VAL A 435 28.84 11.80 0.36
N ILE A 436 28.79 10.58 0.87
CA ILE A 436 28.03 10.21 2.08
C ILE A 436 28.53 10.95 3.32
N GLU A 437 29.81 11.24 3.42
CA GLU A 437 30.47 11.84 4.59
C GLU A 437 30.32 13.34 4.69
N ILE A 438 29.91 14.03 3.62
CA ILE A 438 29.76 15.50 3.60
C ILE A 438 28.63 15.94 4.53
N GLY A 439 28.90 17.01 5.28
CA GLY A 439 28.01 17.62 6.26
C GLY A 439 28.25 17.14 7.68
N GLU A 440 27.69 17.87 8.64
CA GLU A 440 27.73 17.53 10.06
C GLU A 440 26.77 16.38 10.35
N THR A 441 27.16 15.47 11.23
CA THR A 441 26.27 14.39 11.71
C THR A 441 25.20 15.00 12.61
N VAL A 442 23.95 14.63 12.36
CA VAL A 442 22.80 14.96 13.19
C VAL A 442 22.32 13.70 13.89
N ASP A 443 22.19 13.74 15.19
CA ASP A 443 21.71 12.61 15.97
C ASP A 443 20.24 12.31 15.64
N LEU A 444 19.96 11.05 15.39
CA LEU A 444 18.62 10.50 15.21
C LEU A 444 18.29 9.56 16.36
N THR A 445 17.04 9.58 16.81
CA THR A 445 16.56 8.52 17.71
C THR A 445 16.36 7.24 16.90
N GLN A 446 16.85 6.11 17.45
CA GLN A 446 16.68 4.78 16.84
C GLN A 446 17.23 4.68 15.40
N SER A 447 18.41 5.22 15.19
CA SER A 447 19.09 5.19 13.90
C SER A 447 19.45 3.78 13.38
N THR A 448 19.30 2.74 14.19
CA THR A 448 19.55 1.33 13.81
C THR A 448 18.41 0.44 14.28
N GLY A 449 18.17 -0.65 13.58
CA GLY A 449 17.18 -1.64 13.95
C GLY A 449 17.12 -2.79 12.96
N SER A 450 16.15 -3.67 13.16
CA SER A 450 15.91 -4.82 12.29
C SER A 450 14.43 -5.10 12.17
N PHE A 451 14.05 -5.78 11.08
CA PHE A 451 12.70 -6.27 10.85
C PHE A 451 12.76 -7.61 10.11
N GLU A 452 11.71 -8.40 10.27
CA GLU A 452 11.57 -9.69 9.61
C GLU A 452 10.64 -9.56 8.41
N VAL A 453 11.02 -10.14 7.27
CA VAL A 453 10.21 -10.16 6.05
C VAL A 453 9.69 -11.57 5.80
N VAL A 454 8.38 -11.73 5.72
CA VAL A 454 7.68 -12.98 5.40
C VAL A 454 7.11 -12.94 3.99
N GLU A 455 6.67 -14.07 3.46
CA GLU A 455 6.04 -14.11 2.14
C GLU A 455 4.77 -13.26 2.08
N SER A 456 4.51 -12.69 0.91
CA SER A 456 3.24 -11.97 0.65
C SER A 456 2.09 -12.96 0.53
N ASP A 457 0.96 -12.64 1.15
CA ASP A 457 -0.32 -13.35 1.01
C ASP A 457 -1.25 -12.69 -0.02
N VAL A 458 -0.77 -11.66 -0.69
CA VAL A 458 -1.52 -10.92 -1.71
C VAL A 458 -1.39 -11.61 -3.06
N SER A 459 -2.45 -11.59 -3.85
CA SER A 459 -2.51 -12.22 -5.16
C SER A 459 -3.34 -11.37 -6.15
N GLY A 460 -3.40 -11.81 -7.40
CA GLY A 460 -4.19 -11.14 -8.44
C GLY A 460 -3.49 -9.94 -9.04
N ARG A 461 -4.21 -8.82 -9.20
CA ARG A 461 -3.70 -7.61 -9.87
C ARG A 461 -2.76 -6.77 -9.01
N ASP A 462 -2.89 -6.84 -7.70
CA ASP A 462 -2.05 -6.10 -6.76
C ASP A 462 -0.58 -6.43 -6.98
N PHE A 463 0.22 -5.42 -7.25
CA PHE A 463 1.64 -5.61 -7.55
C PHE A 463 2.43 -6.18 -6.38
N ARG A 464 1.95 -6.05 -5.14
CA ARG A 464 2.55 -6.66 -3.96
C ARG A 464 2.49 -8.19 -3.96
N GLY A 465 1.62 -8.78 -4.80
CA GLY A 465 1.58 -10.23 -5.06
C GLY A 465 2.37 -10.66 -6.30
N GLN A 466 2.83 -9.72 -7.13
CA GLN A 466 3.50 -10.02 -8.40
C GLN A 466 5.00 -9.72 -8.37
N GLY A 467 5.42 -8.72 -7.60
CA GLY A 467 6.80 -8.27 -7.54
C GLY A 467 7.07 -6.98 -8.30
N ARG A 468 8.34 -6.69 -8.54
CA ARG A 468 8.78 -5.46 -9.20
C ARG A 468 8.74 -5.59 -10.71
N LEU A 469 8.18 -4.58 -11.36
CA LEU A 469 8.14 -4.49 -12.82
C LEU A 469 9.49 -3.96 -13.34
N LYS A 470 10.06 -4.68 -14.29
CA LYS A 470 11.35 -4.38 -14.94
C LYS A 470 11.18 -4.39 -16.46
N VAL A 471 12.21 -3.99 -17.17
CA VAL A 471 12.30 -4.16 -18.63
C VAL A 471 13.17 -5.37 -18.94
N ASP A 472 12.64 -6.26 -19.76
CA ASP A 472 13.37 -7.39 -20.31
C ASP A 472 13.13 -7.47 -21.83
N ASN A 473 14.21 -7.34 -22.61
CA ASN A 473 14.21 -7.40 -24.06
C ASN A 473 13.14 -6.48 -24.74
N GLY A 474 12.93 -5.28 -24.14
CA GLY A 474 12.01 -4.27 -24.65
C GLY A 474 10.53 -4.54 -24.33
N TYR A 475 10.25 -5.32 -23.29
CA TYR A 475 8.93 -5.53 -22.74
C TYR A 475 8.94 -5.43 -21.21
N PHE A 476 7.79 -5.15 -20.63
CA PHE A 476 7.61 -5.23 -19.18
C PHE A 476 7.59 -6.68 -18.70
N ARG A 477 8.27 -6.95 -17.59
CA ARG A 477 8.33 -8.27 -16.97
C ARG A 477 8.40 -8.15 -15.46
N PHE A 478 7.64 -8.95 -14.73
CA PHE A 478 7.73 -9.03 -13.28
C PHE A 478 8.92 -9.87 -12.81
N ASP A 479 9.69 -9.36 -11.88
CA ASP A 479 10.74 -10.07 -11.21
C ASP A 479 10.27 -10.43 -9.78
N PRO A 480 10.36 -11.69 -9.31
CA PRO A 480 11.07 -12.81 -9.90
C PRO A 480 10.21 -13.78 -10.75
N SER A 481 8.90 -13.55 -10.88
CA SER A 481 7.99 -14.51 -11.53
C SER A 481 8.33 -14.78 -13.01
N GLY A 482 8.98 -13.83 -13.66
CA GLY A 482 9.27 -13.90 -15.08
C GLY A 482 8.06 -13.66 -15.99
N HIS A 483 6.92 -13.26 -15.42
CA HIS A 483 5.68 -13.01 -16.18
C HIS A 483 5.80 -11.70 -16.96
N TYR A 484 5.63 -11.79 -18.30
CA TYR A 484 5.56 -10.61 -19.15
C TYR A 484 4.19 -9.93 -19.06
N TRP A 485 4.19 -8.62 -19.14
CA TRP A 485 3.03 -7.81 -18.84
C TRP A 485 2.79 -6.74 -19.93
N LEU A 486 1.55 -6.55 -20.35
CA LEU A 486 1.13 -5.51 -21.29
C LEU A 486 0.45 -4.36 -20.56
N LYS A 487 0.87 -3.15 -20.88
CA LYS A 487 0.27 -1.90 -20.42
C LYS A 487 -1.01 -1.61 -21.21
N GLY A 488 -2.05 -1.13 -20.53
CA GLY A 488 -3.25 -0.58 -21.15
C GLY A 488 -3.94 0.40 -20.22
N GLY A 489 -4.12 1.65 -20.63
CA GLY A 489 -4.62 2.65 -19.70
C GLY A 489 -4.94 4.01 -20.28
N ALA A 490 -5.01 4.99 -19.42
CA ALA A 490 -5.32 6.36 -19.73
C ALA A 490 -4.05 7.24 -19.75
N ASN A 491 -3.89 8.00 -20.85
CA ASN A 491 -2.98 9.15 -20.89
C ASN A 491 -3.75 10.46 -20.57
N SER A 492 -5.03 10.42 -20.44
CA SER A 492 -5.86 11.61 -20.16
C SER A 492 -6.75 11.41 -18.94
N PRO A 493 -6.82 12.42 -18.07
CA PRO A 493 -6.18 13.72 -18.18
C PRO A 493 -4.70 13.65 -17.76
N GLU A 494 -3.80 14.30 -18.52
CA GLU A 494 -2.37 14.35 -18.20
C GLU A 494 -2.10 15.11 -16.89
N ASN A 495 -2.90 16.12 -16.58
CA ASN A 495 -2.91 16.87 -15.33
C ASN A 495 -3.75 16.16 -14.23
N PHE A 496 -3.76 14.83 -14.21
CA PHE A 496 -4.49 13.99 -13.25
C PHE A 496 -4.32 14.40 -11.79
N LEU A 497 -3.14 14.93 -11.44
CA LEU A 497 -2.81 15.42 -10.09
C LEU A 497 -3.33 16.83 -9.79
N ALA A 498 -3.95 17.52 -10.75
CA ALA A 498 -4.65 18.79 -10.51
C ALA A 498 -6.01 18.55 -9.85
N TYR A 499 -6.03 17.89 -8.69
CA TYR A 499 -7.25 17.50 -8.00
C TYR A 499 -7.58 18.44 -6.84
N TYR A 500 -8.83 18.90 -6.77
CA TYR A 500 -9.29 19.97 -5.88
C TYR A 500 -9.20 19.69 -4.37
N GLU A 501 -9.03 18.42 -3.96
CA GLU A 501 -8.88 18.06 -2.54
C GLU A 501 -7.43 17.86 -2.11
N PHE A 502 -6.47 17.97 -3.02
CA PHE A 502 -5.07 18.08 -2.65
C PHE A 502 -4.75 19.46 -2.09
N ASP A 503 -3.89 19.52 -1.09
CA ASP A 503 -3.48 20.76 -0.50
C ASP A 503 -2.74 21.65 -1.52
N ASN A 504 -2.91 22.95 -1.41
CA ASN A 504 -2.20 23.95 -2.21
C ASN A 504 -2.21 23.65 -3.74
N THR A 505 -3.33 23.10 -4.25
CA THR A 505 -3.51 22.75 -5.66
C THR A 505 -4.56 23.66 -6.28
N TYR A 506 -4.18 24.37 -7.32
CA TYR A 506 -5.04 25.34 -8.01
C TYR A 506 -4.48 25.59 -9.42
N ARG A 507 -5.31 26.09 -10.33
CA ARG A 507 -4.88 26.53 -11.65
C ARG A 507 -4.38 27.99 -11.61
N MET A 508 -3.18 28.25 -12.13
CA MET A 508 -2.60 29.59 -12.11
C MET A 508 -3.21 30.53 -13.13
N SER A 509 -3.66 30.02 -14.27
CA SER A 509 -4.33 30.83 -15.29
C SER A 509 -5.29 29.98 -16.13
N ALA A 510 -6.38 30.60 -16.58
CA ALA A 510 -7.38 30.00 -17.47
C ALA A 510 -7.06 30.17 -18.97
N GLN A 511 -5.80 30.43 -19.34
CA GLN A 511 -5.46 30.59 -20.74
C GLN A 511 -5.45 29.21 -21.42
N SER A 512 -6.29 29.08 -22.44
CA SER A 512 -6.35 27.93 -23.33
C SER A 512 -5.81 28.25 -24.70
N ARG A 513 -5.36 27.21 -25.42
CA ARG A 513 -5.00 27.31 -26.84
C ARG A 513 -6.23 27.69 -27.68
N ALA A 514 -6.03 28.43 -28.78
CA ALA A 514 -7.10 28.73 -29.71
C ALA A 514 -7.67 27.47 -30.33
N GLY A 515 -8.95 27.21 -30.09
CA GLY A 515 -9.67 26.02 -30.59
C GLY A 515 -9.74 24.87 -29.57
N GLU A 516 -9.13 24.98 -28.43
CA GLU A 516 -9.26 24.03 -27.33
C GLU A 516 -10.65 24.12 -26.70
N ALA A 517 -11.28 22.98 -26.45
CA ALA A 517 -12.59 22.94 -25.76
C ALA A 517 -12.34 23.08 -24.26
N ASN A 518 -12.28 24.28 -23.74
CA ASN A 518 -11.77 24.52 -22.46
C ASN A 518 -12.66 24.92 -21.37
N ALA A 519 -12.21 24.53 -20.46
CA ALA A 519 -11.94 24.66 -19.09
C ALA A 519 -12.11 26.09 -18.65
N ASP A 520 -13.11 26.26 -17.83
CA ASP A 520 -13.16 27.31 -16.83
C ASP A 520 -11.97 27.12 -15.85
N ASP A 521 -11.82 28.03 -14.90
CA ASP A 521 -10.74 28.02 -13.91
C ASP A 521 -10.76 26.83 -12.95
N GLU A 522 -11.56 25.77 -13.20
CA GLU A 522 -11.74 24.65 -12.29
C GLU A 522 -10.71 23.54 -12.56
N ILE A 523 -10.11 23.04 -11.49
CA ILE A 523 -9.30 21.83 -11.47
C ILE A 523 -10.16 20.60 -11.29
N HIS A 524 -9.61 19.39 -11.47
CA HIS A 524 -10.34 18.14 -11.46
C HIS A 524 -11.09 17.87 -10.15
N ARG A 525 -12.30 17.34 -10.27
CA ARG A 525 -13.15 16.90 -9.17
C ARG A 525 -13.47 15.41 -9.21
N PHE A 526 -13.44 14.78 -10.38
CA PHE A 526 -13.81 13.38 -10.61
C PHE A 526 -15.15 12.97 -9.95
N ALA A 527 -16.08 13.90 -9.88
CA ALA A 527 -17.33 13.72 -9.13
C ALA A 527 -18.20 12.56 -9.65
N ALA A 528 -18.09 12.23 -10.94
CA ALA A 528 -18.77 11.09 -11.55
C ALA A 528 -18.34 9.75 -10.94
N HIS A 529 -17.13 9.67 -10.38
CA HIS A 529 -16.54 8.45 -9.82
C HIS A 529 -16.69 8.30 -8.30
N ARG A 530 -17.40 9.21 -7.62
CA ARG A 530 -17.59 9.16 -6.17
C ARG A 530 -18.16 7.83 -5.68
N ASN A 531 -19.08 7.23 -6.43
CA ASN A 531 -19.74 5.97 -6.07
C ASN A 531 -18.90 4.72 -6.38
N ASP A 532 -17.76 4.86 -7.04
CA ASP A 532 -16.81 3.77 -7.28
C ASP A 532 -15.84 3.59 -6.13
N TRP A 533 -15.72 4.57 -5.24
CA TRP A 533 -15.00 4.42 -3.99
C TRP A 533 -15.68 3.35 -3.12
N LYS A 534 -14.90 2.41 -2.59
CA LYS A 534 -15.40 1.29 -1.80
C LYS A 534 -15.02 1.48 -0.32
N VAL A 535 -15.87 1.01 0.59
CA VAL A 535 -15.56 1.03 2.02
C VAL A 535 -14.28 0.23 2.26
N GLY A 536 -13.32 0.86 2.94
CA GLY A 536 -11.97 0.32 3.14
C GLY A 536 -10.90 0.90 2.20
N ASP A 537 -11.28 1.60 1.13
CA ASP A 537 -10.32 2.38 0.35
C ASP A 537 -9.84 3.58 1.18
N PRO A 538 -8.58 4.02 0.99
CA PRO A 538 -8.03 5.12 1.79
C PRO A 538 -8.75 6.45 1.54
N THR A 539 -8.54 7.38 2.44
CA THR A 539 -8.94 8.78 2.34
C THR A 539 -7.94 9.62 3.12
N TRP A 540 -8.02 10.95 3.03
CA TRP A 540 -7.27 11.86 3.88
C TRP A 540 -8.16 12.98 4.42
N ARG A 541 -7.73 13.67 5.48
CA ARG A 541 -8.42 14.83 6.10
C ARG A 541 -9.92 14.67 6.22
N GLY A 542 -10.36 13.64 6.95
CA GLY A 542 -11.79 13.46 7.24
C GLY A 542 -12.63 12.97 6.06
N GLY A 543 -12.03 12.27 5.13
CA GLY A 543 -12.74 11.58 4.05
C GLY A 543 -12.63 12.22 2.67
N LYS A 544 -11.63 13.07 2.44
CA LYS A 544 -11.24 13.56 1.12
C LYS A 544 -10.64 12.45 0.26
N GLY A 545 -10.58 12.66 -1.05
CA GLY A 545 -9.98 11.75 -2.02
C GLY A 545 -10.90 10.72 -2.64
N LYS A 546 -12.12 10.56 -2.14
CA LYS A 546 -13.05 9.50 -2.58
C LYS A 546 -13.34 9.53 -4.08
N ASN A 547 -13.43 10.70 -4.67
CA ASN A 547 -13.75 10.83 -6.09
C ASN A 547 -12.60 10.35 -6.97
N LEU A 548 -11.37 10.77 -6.65
CA LEU A 548 -10.16 10.39 -7.38
C LEU A 548 -9.85 8.89 -7.22
N LEU A 549 -9.92 8.39 -5.97
CA LEU A 549 -9.73 6.96 -5.68
C LEU A 549 -10.83 6.10 -6.33
N GLY A 550 -12.06 6.62 -6.40
CA GLY A 550 -13.15 6.00 -7.16
C GLY A 550 -12.84 5.92 -8.66
N ALA A 551 -12.27 6.98 -9.25
CA ALA A 551 -11.85 6.95 -10.66
C ALA A 551 -10.81 5.85 -10.92
N ILE A 552 -9.81 5.70 -10.04
CA ILE A 552 -8.84 4.61 -10.11
C ILE A 552 -9.52 3.25 -10.01
N ASN A 553 -10.47 3.07 -9.07
CA ASN A 553 -11.23 1.83 -8.94
C ASN A 553 -11.97 1.49 -10.24
N TYR A 554 -12.67 2.47 -10.81
CA TYR A 554 -13.38 2.27 -12.07
C TYR A 554 -12.43 1.80 -13.18
N LEU A 555 -11.30 2.49 -13.36
CA LEU A 555 -10.34 2.15 -14.42
C LEU A 555 -9.77 0.73 -14.22
N ALA A 556 -9.47 0.36 -12.97
CA ALA A 556 -9.05 -0.99 -12.62
C ALA A 556 -10.15 -2.04 -12.89
N ASP A 557 -11.41 -1.74 -12.54
CA ASP A 557 -12.55 -2.65 -12.71
C ASP A 557 -12.88 -2.91 -14.19
N VAL A 558 -12.64 -1.95 -15.09
CA VAL A 558 -12.76 -2.16 -16.54
C VAL A 558 -11.52 -2.81 -17.19
N GLY A 559 -10.54 -3.20 -16.36
CA GLY A 559 -9.39 -4.01 -16.79
C GLY A 559 -8.16 -3.21 -17.20
N MET A 560 -8.18 -1.88 -17.10
CA MET A 560 -6.99 -1.05 -17.35
C MET A 560 -5.99 -1.15 -16.21
N ASN A 561 -4.71 -0.90 -16.51
CA ASN A 561 -3.63 -1.15 -15.58
C ASN A 561 -2.51 -0.09 -15.62
N SER A 562 -2.78 1.09 -16.18
CA SER A 562 -1.83 2.19 -16.26
C SER A 562 -2.52 3.54 -16.29
N ILE A 563 -1.89 4.56 -15.70
CA ILE A 563 -2.25 5.97 -15.82
C ILE A 563 -0.97 6.77 -16.04
N TYR A 564 -0.96 7.56 -17.10
CA TYR A 564 0.04 8.58 -17.42
C TYR A 564 -0.35 9.88 -16.71
N PHE A 565 0.57 10.57 -16.07
CA PHE A 565 0.32 11.86 -15.43
C PHE A 565 1.58 12.68 -15.23
N LEU A 566 1.43 13.99 -15.33
CA LEU A 566 2.47 14.97 -15.08
C LEU A 566 2.64 15.21 -13.58
N THR A 567 3.88 15.47 -13.16
CA THR A 567 4.23 15.95 -11.82
C THR A 567 4.71 17.40 -11.81
N LEU A 568 4.87 18.00 -13.00
CA LEU A 568 5.28 19.39 -13.17
C LEU A 568 4.75 19.97 -14.48
N ASN A 569 3.77 20.89 -14.39
CA ASN A 569 3.22 21.66 -15.51
C ASN A 569 2.92 23.12 -15.11
N ILE A 570 3.90 23.82 -14.53
CA ILE A 570 3.79 25.23 -14.14
C ILE A 570 3.64 26.15 -15.37
N GLU A 571 4.33 25.83 -16.44
CA GLU A 571 4.17 26.40 -17.78
C GLU A 571 3.60 25.30 -18.67
N GLY A 572 2.91 25.63 -19.74
CA GLY A 572 2.26 24.66 -20.62
C GLY A 572 0.75 24.69 -20.50
N ASP A 573 0.11 23.57 -20.72
CA ASP A 573 -1.33 23.53 -20.94
C ASP A 573 -2.16 23.59 -19.65
N GLY A 574 -1.87 22.80 -18.63
CA GLY A 574 -2.64 22.76 -17.38
C GLY A 574 -2.36 23.91 -16.44
N LYS A 575 -1.10 24.15 -16.15
CA LYS A 575 -0.59 25.15 -15.18
C LYS A 575 -1.15 24.94 -13.78
N ASP A 576 -1.27 23.70 -13.34
CA ASP A 576 -2.04 23.31 -12.15
C ASP A 576 -1.40 22.16 -11.36
N VAL A 577 -0.28 21.60 -11.80
CA VAL A 577 0.44 20.54 -11.09
C VAL A 577 1.89 20.96 -10.78
N TRP A 578 2.25 20.89 -9.51
CA TRP A 578 3.62 21.02 -9.01
C TRP A 578 3.77 20.45 -7.60
N PRO A 579 4.99 19.95 -7.24
CA PRO A 579 5.22 19.37 -5.91
C PRO A 579 5.63 20.41 -4.86
N TYR A 580 5.80 21.67 -5.24
CA TYR A 580 6.37 22.73 -4.42
C TYR A 580 5.33 23.42 -3.54
N ILE A 581 5.82 24.15 -2.51
CA ILE A 581 4.95 25.01 -1.66
C ILE A 581 4.31 26.16 -2.45
N ASN A 582 4.96 26.56 -3.54
CA ASN A 582 4.44 27.51 -4.51
C ASN A 582 5.14 27.31 -5.87
N PRO A 583 4.58 27.78 -6.98
CA PRO A 583 5.12 27.52 -8.32
C PRO A 583 6.40 28.30 -8.67
N THR A 584 6.92 29.17 -7.79
CA THR A 584 8.10 30.00 -8.05
C THR A 584 9.32 29.62 -7.21
N ASP A 585 9.17 28.85 -6.16
CA ASP A 585 10.27 28.35 -5.32
C ASP A 585 10.48 26.85 -5.55
N HIS A 586 11.38 26.52 -6.44
CA HIS A 586 11.70 25.14 -6.83
C HIS A 586 12.67 24.43 -5.86
N SER A 587 12.92 25.00 -4.69
CA SER A 587 13.78 24.43 -3.66
C SER A 587 13.03 23.92 -2.42
N ARG A 588 11.70 24.09 -2.37
CA ARG A 588 10.86 23.77 -1.21
C ARG A 588 9.62 23.02 -1.65
N PHE A 589 9.41 21.88 -1.05
CA PHE A 589 8.31 20.97 -1.39
C PHE A 589 7.17 21.07 -0.38
N ASP A 590 5.95 20.84 -0.87
CA ASP A 590 4.74 20.77 -0.04
C ASP A 590 4.59 19.34 0.51
N VAL A 591 4.96 19.15 1.76
CA VAL A 591 4.99 17.83 2.40
C VAL A 591 3.59 17.22 2.45
N SER A 592 2.57 18.02 2.77
CA SER A 592 1.21 17.52 2.89
C SER A 592 0.64 17.06 1.56
N LYS A 593 0.86 17.79 0.49
CA LYS A 593 0.45 17.43 -0.88
C LYS A 593 1.14 16.15 -1.33
N LEU A 594 2.46 16.05 -1.14
CA LEU A 594 3.22 14.86 -1.55
C LEU A 594 2.82 13.61 -0.77
N GLU A 595 2.45 13.74 0.50
CA GLU A 595 1.89 12.62 1.26
C GLU A 595 0.47 12.23 0.78
N GLN A 596 -0.32 13.18 0.31
CA GLN A 596 -1.61 12.91 -0.32
C GLN A 596 -1.44 12.20 -1.67
N TRP A 597 -0.43 12.57 -2.47
CA TRP A 597 -0.07 11.84 -3.69
C TRP A 597 0.35 10.40 -3.37
N GLU A 598 1.11 10.18 -2.30
CA GLU A 598 1.51 8.84 -1.87
C GLU A 598 0.30 7.94 -1.56
N ILE A 599 -0.75 8.47 -0.93
CA ILE A 599 -1.99 7.72 -0.69
C ILE A 599 -2.61 7.25 -2.01
N VAL A 600 -2.63 8.13 -3.01
CA VAL A 600 -3.14 7.81 -4.36
C VAL A 600 -2.27 6.77 -5.05
N PHE A 601 -0.95 6.93 -5.02
CA PHE A 601 0.00 6.03 -5.68
C PHE A 601 0.01 4.64 -5.02
N SER A 602 -0.05 4.59 -3.70
CA SER A 602 -0.22 3.34 -2.95
C SER A 602 -1.52 2.62 -3.30
N HIS A 603 -2.62 3.37 -3.51
CA HIS A 603 -3.88 2.80 -3.96
C HIS A 603 -3.80 2.28 -5.40
N MET A 604 -3.16 3.02 -6.32
CA MET A 604 -2.89 2.57 -7.69
C MET A 604 -2.11 1.24 -7.69
N GLN A 605 -1.05 1.13 -6.88
CA GLN A 605 -0.29 -0.12 -6.71
C GLN A 605 -1.17 -1.29 -6.28
N GLN A 606 -2.05 -1.08 -5.29
CA GLN A 606 -2.99 -2.10 -4.80
C GLN A 606 -4.00 -2.53 -5.86
N LYS A 607 -4.42 -1.61 -6.73
CA LYS A 607 -5.35 -1.88 -7.83
C LYS A 607 -4.66 -2.41 -9.09
N GLY A 608 -3.34 -2.57 -9.08
CA GLY A 608 -2.55 -3.02 -10.22
C GLY A 608 -2.53 -2.01 -11.36
N ILE A 609 -2.40 -0.73 -11.02
CA ILE A 609 -2.26 0.41 -11.93
C ILE A 609 -0.82 0.91 -11.87
N LEU A 610 -0.11 0.85 -12.99
CA LEU A 610 1.24 1.39 -13.19
C LEU A 610 1.24 2.91 -12.98
N LEU A 611 2.24 3.41 -12.28
CA LEU A 611 2.55 4.82 -12.18
C LEU A 611 3.42 5.25 -13.37
N HIS A 612 2.81 5.84 -14.41
CA HIS A 612 3.57 6.44 -15.50
C HIS A 612 3.84 7.91 -15.17
N ILE A 613 4.90 8.15 -14.40
CA ILE A 613 5.27 9.48 -13.90
C ILE A 613 6.02 10.25 -14.97
N VAL A 614 5.41 11.32 -15.48
CA VAL A 614 6.04 12.25 -16.41
C VAL A 614 6.55 13.44 -15.62
N THR A 615 7.85 13.67 -15.72
CA THR A 615 8.55 14.58 -14.82
C THR A 615 8.40 16.05 -15.19
N GLN A 616 7.96 16.35 -16.38
CA GLN A 616 7.76 17.74 -16.87
C GLN A 616 6.90 17.76 -18.12
N GLU A 617 6.14 18.81 -18.28
CA GLU A 617 5.50 19.28 -19.51
C GLU A 617 6.54 19.86 -20.48
N THR A 618 6.27 19.87 -21.77
CA THR A 618 7.16 20.39 -22.82
C THR A 618 7.68 21.79 -22.52
N GLU A 619 6.79 22.73 -22.18
CA GLU A 619 7.14 24.11 -21.90
C GLU A 619 7.97 24.28 -20.61
N ASN A 620 8.03 23.24 -19.76
CA ASN A 620 8.82 23.25 -18.53
C ASN A 620 10.24 22.69 -18.70
N GLU A 621 10.61 22.24 -19.90
CA GLU A 621 11.92 21.62 -20.15
C GLU A 621 13.10 22.43 -19.66
N ARG A 622 13.05 23.74 -19.83
CA ARG A 622 14.12 24.65 -19.46
C ARG A 622 13.90 25.43 -18.18
N MET A 623 12.75 25.26 -17.53
CA MET A 623 12.40 25.97 -16.30
C MET A 623 13.38 25.66 -15.15
N LEU A 624 13.76 24.39 -14.98
CA LEU A 624 14.74 23.99 -13.98
C LEU A 624 16.15 23.98 -14.59
N ASP A 625 17.03 24.84 -14.08
CA ASP A 625 18.48 24.92 -14.41
C ASP A 625 18.75 25.04 -15.91
N ASP A 626 17.90 25.76 -16.63
CA ASP A 626 17.99 25.94 -18.09
C ASP A 626 18.06 24.61 -18.86
N GLY A 627 17.31 23.59 -18.39
CA GLY A 627 17.26 22.26 -19.00
C GLY A 627 18.34 21.28 -18.55
N ASN A 628 19.34 21.72 -17.81
CA ASN A 628 20.42 20.87 -17.33
C ASN A 628 20.01 20.09 -16.07
N VAL A 629 20.73 19.03 -15.76
CA VAL A 629 20.65 18.34 -14.47
C VAL A 629 21.45 19.13 -13.43
N GLY A 630 20.98 20.35 -13.18
CA GLY A 630 21.55 21.26 -12.20
C GLY A 630 20.94 21.10 -10.81
N ARG A 631 21.10 22.13 -9.96
CA ARG A 631 20.72 22.09 -8.56
C ARG A 631 19.23 21.77 -8.33
N ASN A 632 18.34 22.49 -8.99
CA ASN A 632 16.90 22.37 -8.75
C ASN A 632 16.34 21.10 -9.38
N ARG A 633 16.79 20.72 -10.58
CA ARG A 633 16.37 19.48 -11.24
C ARG A 633 16.84 18.25 -10.48
N GLN A 634 18.08 18.23 -9.97
CA GLN A 634 18.56 17.15 -9.12
C GLN A 634 17.73 17.04 -7.83
N LEU A 635 17.44 18.15 -7.18
CA LEU A 635 16.62 18.18 -5.97
C LEU A 635 15.22 17.65 -6.23
N TYR A 636 14.59 18.09 -7.32
CA TYR A 636 13.28 17.63 -7.74
C TYR A 636 13.25 16.11 -7.98
N TYR A 637 14.16 15.59 -8.77
CA TYR A 637 14.23 14.16 -9.04
C TYR A 637 14.53 13.33 -7.79
N GLN A 638 15.43 13.81 -6.93
CA GLN A 638 15.76 13.13 -5.68
C GLN A 638 14.57 13.07 -4.74
N GLU A 639 13.75 14.10 -4.68
CA GLU A 639 12.54 14.11 -3.83
C GLU A 639 11.47 13.15 -4.37
N LEU A 640 11.25 13.11 -5.69
CA LEU A 640 10.37 12.11 -6.31
C LEU A 640 10.83 10.68 -6.04
N ILE A 641 12.12 10.38 -6.23
CA ILE A 641 12.69 9.05 -5.98
C ILE A 641 12.58 8.68 -4.50
N ALA A 642 12.90 9.60 -3.58
CA ALA A 642 12.86 9.33 -2.14
C ALA A 642 11.44 9.00 -1.65
N ARG A 643 10.42 9.71 -2.18
CA ARG A 643 9.02 9.51 -1.79
C ARG A 643 8.33 8.37 -2.51
N PHE A 644 8.58 8.19 -3.81
CA PHE A 644 7.78 7.32 -4.66
C PHE A 644 8.55 6.15 -5.30
N GLY A 645 9.89 6.16 -5.29
CA GLY A 645 10.70 5.08 -5.89
C GLY A 645 10.52 3.70 -5.23
N HIS A 646 9.88 3.61 -4.08
CA HIS A 646 9.59 2.35 -3.41
C HIS A 646 8.47 1.54 -4.09
N HIS A 647 7.64 2.15 -4.96
CA HIS A 647 6.57 1.47 -5.66
C HIS A 647 7.09 0.38 -6.62
N LEU A 648 6.30 -0.68 -6.81
CA LEU A 648 6.71 -1.87 -7.55
C LEU A 648 6.57 -1.74 -9.06
N ALA A 649 5.59 -0.98 -9.51
CA ALA A 649 5.35 -0.72 -10.93
C ALA A 649 5.30 0.78 -11.18
N LEU A 650 6.43 1.32 -11.59
CA LEU A 650 6.65 2.73 -11.84
C LEU A 650 7.55 2.89 -13.06
N VAL A 651 7.29 3.92 -13.83
CA VAL A 651 8.12 4.37 -14.96
C VAL A 651 8.47 5.84 -14.75
N TRP A 652 9.74 6.19 -14.88
CA TRP A 652 10.22 7.57 -14.95
C TRP A 652 10.23 8.02 -16.41
N ASN A 653 9.30 8.89 -16.79
CA ASN A 653 9.31 9.54 -18.09
C ASN A 653 10.00 10.90 -17.99
N LEU A 654 11.02 11.13 -18.80
CA LEU A 654 11.88 12.32 -18.72
C LEU A 654 11.17 13.62 -19.09
N GLY A 655 10.06 13.56 -19.76
CA GLY A 655 9.24 14.72 -20.11
C GLY A 655 8.39 14.46 -21.33
N GLU A 656 7.28 15.16 -21.42
CA GLU A 656 6.35 15.12 -22.53
C GLU A 656 6.91 15.83 -23.73
N GLU A 657 6.72 15.27 -24.94
CA GLU A 657 7.18 15.80 -26.22
C GLU A 657 8.57 16.46 -26.16
N ASN A 658 9.53 15.77 -25.55
CA ASN A 658 10.80 16.34 -25.16
C ASN A 658 11.71 16.65 -26.35
N GLY A 659 12.17 17.90 -26.42
CA GLY A 659 13.09 18.42 -27.41
C GLY A 659 12.53 19.58 -28.25
N PRO A 660 13.36 20.24 -29.04
CA PRO A 660 12.93 21.40 -29.81
C PRO A 660 12.03 21.02 -30.98
N THR A 661 11.01 21.84 -31.23
CA THR A 661 10.06 21.72 -32.36
C THR A 661 9.82 23.07 -33.03
N ASP A 662 9.05 23.11 -34.12
CA ASP A 662 8.63 24.36 -34.78
C ASP A 662 7.78 25.25 -33.84
N TRP A 663 7.00 24.66 -32.96
CA TRP A 663 6.14 25.40 -32.03
C TRP A 663 6.79 25.65 -30.65
N SER A 664 7.75 24.81 -30.25
CA SER A 664 8.60 24.99 -29.06
C SER A 664 10.09 24.91 -29.45
N PRO A 665 10.66 25.94 -30.10
CA PRO A 665 12.00 25.85 -30.67
C PRO A 665 13.13 25.86 -29.64
N VAL A 666 12.82 26.03 -28.38
CA VAL A 666 13.80 26.13 -27.29
C VAL A 666 13.56 24.93 -26.31
N GLY A 667 13.76 23.73 -26.82
CA GLY A 667 13.70 22.48 -26.03
C GLY A 667 15.05 22.05 -25.47
N GLN A 668 15.07 20.94 -24.74
CA GLN A 668 16.28 20.28 -24.25
C GLN A 668 17.06 19.66 -25.42
N ASN A 669 18.38 19.71 -25.34
CA ASN A 669 19.28 19.09 -26.32
C ASN A 669 19.67 17.64 -25.89
N ASP A 670 20.45 16.95 -26.72
CA ASP A 670 20.87 15.56 -26.49
C ASP A 670 21.65 15.37 -25.19
N GLU A 671 22.58 16.30 -24.89
CA GLU A 671 23.39 16.22 -23.66
C GLU A 671 22.51 16.33 -22.42
N GLN A 672 21.46 17.15 -22.45
CA GLN A 672 20.51 17.35 -21.37
C GLN A 672 19.64 16.11 -21.19
N ARG A 673 19.11 15.51 -22.25
CA ARG A 673 18.33 14.27 -22.23
C ARG A 673 19.16 13.11 -21.69
N ILE A 674 20.39 12.93 -22.19
CA ILE A 674 21.34 11.92 -21.71
C ILE A 674 21.67 12.15 -20.24
N GLY A 675 21.87 13.40 -19.83
CA GLY A 675 22.12 13.77 -18.44
C GLY A 675 20.97 13.37 -17.50
N MET A 676 19.71 13.59 -17.91
CA MET A 676 18.53 13.18 -17.14
C MET A 676 18.42 11.65 -17.02
N ALA A 677 18.58 10.93 -18.12
CA ALA A 677 18.53 9.46 -18.12
C ALA A 677 19.61 8.87 -17.18
N ASN A 678 20.86 9.35 -17.31
CA ASN A 678 21.97 8.94 -16.44
C ASN A 678 21.72 9.27 -14.97
N PHE A 679 21.03 10.37 -14.69
CA PHE A 679 20.70 10.74 -13.32
C PHE A 679 19.76 9.71 -12.68
N PHE A 680 18.67 9.34 -13.36
CA PHE A 680 17.74 8.33 -12.85
C PHE A 680 18.41 6.95 -12.69
N GLU A 681 19.20 6.51 -13.67
CA GLU A 681 19.97 5.25 -13.57
C GLU A 681 20.89 5.22 -12.34
N GLY A 682 21.52 6.36 -12.03
CA GLY A 682 22.44 6.45 -10.88
C GLY A 682 21.76 6.71 -9.52
N ALA A 683 20.59 7.35 -9.51
CA ALA A 683 19.93 7.82 -8.29
C ALA A 683 18.79 6.91 -7.80
N ASP A 684 18.13 6.16 -8.70
CA ASP A 684 17.05 5.25 -8.34
C ASP A 684 17.61 3.89 -7.90
N PRO A 685 17.55 3.57 -6.59
CA PRO A 685 18.10 2.32 -6.06
C PRO A 685 17.34 1.08 -6.53
N TYR A 686 16.15 1.26 -7.07
CA TYR A 686 15.29 0.17 -7.54
C TYR A 686 15.40 -0.08 -9.04
N GLN A 687 16.08 0.81 -9.80
CA GLN A 687 16.27 0.70 -11.24
C GLN A 687 14.94 0.54 -11.99
N HIS A 688 14.03 1.49 -11.80
CA HIS A 688 12.79 1.53 -12.58
C HIS A 688 13.08 1.93 -14.03
N PRO A 689 12.20 1.54 -14.97
CA PRO A 689 12.35 1.94 -16.37
C PRO A 689 12.37 3.45 -16.55
N VAL A 690 13.29 3.92 -17.39
CA VAL A 690 13.42 5.33 -17.80
C VAL A 690 12.99 5.44 -19.25
N LEU A 691 11.95 6.22 -19.51
CA LEU A 691 11.41 6.47 -20.85
C LEU A 691 11.54 7.94 -21.25
N LEU A 692 11.41 8.18 -22.55
CA LEU A 692 11.28 9.51 -23.12
C LEU A 692 9.99 9.59 -23.94
N HIS A 693 9.16 10.60 -23.72
CA HIS A 693 7.99 10.84 -24.57
C HIS A 693 8.41 11.56 -25.85
N THR A 694 7.84 11.13 -26.97
CA THR A 694 8.27 11.55 -28.31
C THR A 694 7.31 12.57 -28.90
N HIS A 695 7.82 13.40 -29.80
CA HIS A 695 6.96 14.19 -30.70
C HIS A 695 6.20 13.34 -31.69
N SER A 696 5.15 13.92 -32.28
CA SER A 696 4.22 13.20 -33.16
C SER A 696 4.81 12.90 -34.53
N THR A 697 5.65 13.78 -35.11
CA THR A 697 6.12 13.64 -36.48
C THR A 697 7.33 12.73 -36.63
N ALA A 698 7.42 12.06 -37.78
CA ALA A 698 8.56 11.15 -38.04
C ALA A 698 9.90 11.89 -38.11
N HIS A 699 9.92 13.16 -38.55
CA HIS A 699 11.11 13.95 -38.68
C HIS A 699 11.70 14.31 -37.31
N GLU A 700 10.88 14.83 -36.41
CA GLU A 700 11.27 15.16 -35.02
C GLU A 700 11.78 13.94 -34.29
N LYS A 701 11.06 12.80 -34.41
CA LYS A 701 11.54 11.53 -33.85
C LYS A 701 12.91 11.12 -34.37
N ASP A 702 13.16 11.27 -35.67
CA ASP A 702 14.46 10.90 -36.27
C ASP A 702 15.60 11.77 -35.74
N GLU A 703 15.35 13.06 -35.59
CA GLU A 703 16.34 14.03 -35.09
C GLU A 703 16.63 13.80 -33.60
N ILE A 704 15.59 13.63 -32.77
CA ILE A 704 15.71 13.56 -31.32
C ILE A 704 16.17 12.18 -30.84
N LEU A 705 15.67 11.09 -31.45
CA LEU A 705 15.89 9.74 -30.92
C LEU A 705 17.16 9.08 -31.49
N THR A 706 17.60 9.44 -32.69
CA THR A 706 18.79 8.81 -33.30
C THR A 706 20.05 8.95 -32.42
N PRO A 707 20.33 10.09 -31.79
CA PRO A 707 21.47 10.23 -30.88
C PRO A 707 21.38 9.40 -29.60
N LEU A 708 20.19 8.96 -29.23
CA LEU A 708 19.93 8.20 -28.00
C LEU A 708 20.01 6.68 -28.20
N LEU A 709 20.10 6.20 -29.46
CA LEU A 709 20.17 4.77 -29.74
C LEU A 709 21.41 4.12 -29.10
N GLY A 710 21.20 3.06 -28.34
CA GLY A 710 22.27 2.35 -27.62
C GLY A 710 22.63 2.95 -26.27
N LEU A 711 21.95 4.02 -25.81
CA LEU A 711 22.15 4.59 -24.47
C LEU A 711 21.63 3.61 -23.40
N ASN A 712 22.50 3.18 -22.48
CA ASN A 712 22.16 2.19 -21.46
C ASN A 712 21.14 2.71 -20.45
N SER A 713 21.21 3.98 -20.12
CA SER A 713 20.33 4.60 -19.11
C SER A 713 18.92 4.96 -19.64
N LEU A 714 18.65 4.77 -20.94
CA LEU A 714 17.32 4.94 -21.52
C LEU A 714 16.74 3.58 -21.86
N ASP A 715 15.65 3.19 -21.23
CA ASP A 715 15.03 1.87 -21.41
C ASP A 715 13.99 1.85 -22.53
N GLY A 716 13.49 3.00 -22.95
CA GLY A 716 12.52 3.03 -24.03
C GLY A 716 11.80 4.36 -24.26
N LEU A 717 10.66 4.24 -24.92
CA LEU A 717 9.88 5.37 -25.40
C LEU A 717 8.42 5.29 -24.98
N SER A 718 7.88 6.41 -24.55
CA SER A 718 6.47 6.75 -24.54
C SER A 718 6.18 7.38 -25.92
N PHE A 719 5.54 6.62 -26.81
CA PHE A 719 5.57 6.88 -28.24
C PHE A 719 4.32 7.60 -28.74
N GLN A 720 4.53 8.68 -29.50
CA GLN A 720 3.46 9.45 -30.17
C GLN A 720 3.56 9.31 -31.68
N VAL A 721 2.42 9.26 -32.37
CA VAL A 721 2.35 9.21 -33.85
C VAL A 721 1.25 10.15 -34.34
N ASP A 722 1.53 10.98 -35.35
CA ASP A 722 0.61 11.97 -35.91
C ASP A 722 -0.57 11.35 -36.69
N GLU A 723 -0.34 10.25 -37.40
CA GLU A 723 -1.30 9.60 -38.30
C GLU A 723 -1.55 8.15 -37.88
N ARG A 724 -2.83 7.80 -37.64
CA ARG A 724 -3.20 6.48 -37.11
C ARG A 724 -2.74 5.30 -37.99
N ASP A 725 -2.75 5.43 -39.29
CA ASP A 725 -2.36 4.38 -40.23
C ASP A 725 -0.83 4.19 -40.32
N ARG A 726 -0.04 5.11 -39.75
CA ARG A 726 1.42 5.02 -39.67
C ARG A 726 1.92 4.30 -38.41
N VAL A 727 1.09 4.11 -37.41
CA VAL A 727 1.48 3.53 -36.11
C VAL A 727 2.26 2.22 -36.26
N TYR A 728 1.73 1.25 -37.02
CA TYR A 728 2.39 -0.03 -37.23
C TYR A 728 3.79 0.11 -37.85
N SER A 729 3.91 0.92 -38.91
CA SER A 729 5.18 1.06 -39.65
C SER A 729 6.24 1.85 -38.86
N GLU A 730 5.84 2.92 -38.19
CA GLU A 730 6.78 3.74 -37.42
C GLU A 730 7.28 3.00 -36.17
N LEU A 731 6.38 2.36 -35.46
CA LEU A 731 6.73 1.61 -34.27
C LEU A 731 7.64 0.41 -34.60
N ALA A 732 7.34 -0.32 -35.66
CA ALA A 732 8.18 -1.42 -36.15
C ALA A 732 9.59 -0.93 -36.55
N LEU A 733 9.68 0.26 -37.17
CA LEU A 733 10.95 0.89 -37.54
C LEU A 733 11.80 1.19 -36.30
N TRP A 734 11.22 1.82 -35.26
CA TRP A 734 11.96 2.18 -34.05
C TRP A 734 12.35 0.95 -33.23
N ARG A 735 11.50 -0.07 -33.15
CA ARG A 735 11.86 -1.39 -32.59
C ARG A 735 13.08 -1.98 -33.30
N GLN A 736 13.09 -1.97 -34.63
CA GLN A 736 14.22 -2.47 -35.42
C GLN A 736 15.50 -1.67 -35.17
N ARG A 737 15.42 -0.32 -35.17
CA ARG A 737 16.57 0.55 -34.92
C ARG A 737 17.17 0.32 -33.52
N ALA A 738 16.32 0.26 -32.49
CA ALA A 738 16.74 0.00 -31.13
C ALA A 738 17.38 -1.40 -30.98
N ASN A 739 16.78 -2.44 -31.55
CA ASN A 739 17.38 -3.77 -31.56
C ASN A 739 18.75 -3.80 -32.24
N SER A 740 18.89 -3.06 -33.36
CA SER A 740 20.14 -2.98 -34.14
C SER A 740 21.24 -2.19 -33.41
N SER A 741 20.88 -1.30 -32.48
CA SER A 741 21.83 -0.57 -31.64
C SER A 741 22.42 -1.37 -30.47
N GLY A 742 21.87 -2.57 -30.21
CA GLY A 742 22.28 -3.45 -29.13
C GLY A 742 21.53 -3.21 -27.81
N LYS A 743 20.68 -2.18 -27.71
CA LYS A 743 19.81 -1.91 -26.55
C LYS A 743 18.34 -1.92 -27.03
N PRO A 744 17.61 -3.05 -26.92
CA PRO A 744 16.19 -3.08 -27.24
C PRO A 744 15.38 -2.12 -26.35
N TRP A 745 14.64 -1.23 -26.97
CA TRP A 745 13.79 -0.29 -26.26
C TRP A 745 12.42 -0.89 -25.94
N LEU A 746 11.93 -0.64 -24.74
CA LEU A 746 10.52 -0.74 -24.38
C LEU A 746 9.78 0.39 -25.11
N ILE A 747 8.83 0.07 -25.98
CA ILE A 747 8.04 1.10 -26.67
C ILE A 747 6.58 0.88 -26.33
N THR A 748 5.93 1.90 -25.79
CA THR A 748 4.48 1.92 -25.55
C THR A 748 3.84 3.00 -26.39
N MET A 749 2.66 2.73 -26.95
CA MET A 749 1.92 3.69 -27.77
C MET A 749 1.04 4.53 -26.84
N ASP A 750 1.52 5.70 -26.45
CA ASP A 750 0.93 6.45 -25.35
C ASP A 750 0.13 7.68 -25.83
N GLU A 751 0.43 8.18 -27.03
CA GLU A 751 -0.32 9.29 -27.58
C GLU A 751 -0.56 9.12 -29.08
N ILE A 752 -1.78 9.41 -29.53
CA ILE A 752 -2.18 9.29 -30.92
C ILE A 752 -2.73 10.58 -31.49
N GLY A 753 -2.04 11.08 -32.48
CA GLY A 753 -2.40 12.26 -33.24
C GLY A 753 -1.68 13.51 -32.80
N GLN A 754 -2.12 14.60 -33.38
CA GLN A 754 -1.74 15.95 -32.99
C GLN A 754 -2.66 16.40 -31.85
N TRP A 755 -2.27 17.42 -31.10
CA TRP A 755 -2.97 17.97 -29.93
C TRP A 755 -4.51 18.06 -30.07
N HIS A 756 -5.05 18.28 -31.26
CA HIS A 756 -6.47 18.43 -31.54
C HIS A 756 -7.20 17.12 -31.85
N THR A 757 -6.47 16.03 -32.04
CA THR A 757 -7.04 14.69 -32.31
C THR A 757 -7.03 13.85 -31.01
N GLY A 758 -7.19 12.57 -31.08
CA GLY A 758 -7.17 11.70 -29.92
C GLY A 758 -8.37 10.75 -29.91
N ALA A 759 -8.59 10.10 -28.77
CA ALA A 759 -9.69 9.17 -28.58
C ALA A 759 -10.98 9.92 -28.21
N LEU A 760 -11.90 10.04 -29.16
CA LEU A 760 -13.22 10.65 -28.94
C LEU A 760 -14.02 9.82 -27.92
N ASN A 761 -15.04 10.43 -27.29
CA ASN A 761 -15.95 9.71 -26.41
C ASN A 761 -16.90 8.77 -27.20
N ASP A 762 -17.51 7.81 -26.53
CA ASP A 762 -18.40 6.79 -27.12
C ASP A 762 -19.65 7.36 -27.83
N LYS A 763 -20.08 8.57 -27.48
CA LYS A 763 -21.20 9.24 -28.17
C LYS A 763 -20.81 9.73 -29.55
N GLN A 764 -19.56 10.14 -29.73
CA GLN A 764 -19.00 10.64 -30.99
C GLN A 764 -18.45 9.53 -31.88
N ASP A 765 -17.76 8.55 -31.29
CA ASP A 765 -17.21 7.36 -31.98
C ASP A 765 -17.54 6.09 -31.16
N PRO A 766 -18.76 5.57 -31.25
CA PRO A 766 -19.19 4.44 -30.42
C PRO A 766 -18.43 3.13 -30.69
N ASP A 767 -17.81 3.02 -31.84
CA ASP A 767 -17.12 1.81 -32.29
C ASP A 767 -15.61 1.87 -32.16
N HIS A 768 -15.02 3.06 -32.08
CA HIS A 768 -13.58 3.31 -32.10
C HIS A 768 -12.82 2.54 -33.20
N ASN A 769 -13.45 2.39 -34.34
CA ASN A 769 -12.95 1.49 -35.39
C ASN A 769 -11.55 1.86 -35.88
N SER A 770 -11.27 3.14 -36.05
CA SER A 770 -9.94 3.60 -36.48
C SER A 770 -8.89 3.37 -35.40
N LEU A 771 -9.20 3.70 -34.14
CA LEU A 771 -8.30 3.49 -33.01
C LEU A 771 -8.02 1.99 -32.80
N ARG A 772 -9.06 1.16 -32.80
CA ARG A 772 -8.87 -0.29 -32.65
C ARG A 772 -7.99 -0.86 -33.74
N ARG A 773 -8.26 -0.53 -35.00
CA ARG A 773 -7.59 -1.12 -36.17
C ARG A 773 -6.15 -0.70 -36.30
N HIS A 774 -5.93 0.60 -36.32
CA HIS A 774 -4.63 1.16 -36.67
C HIS A 774 -3.74 1.41 -35.42
N VAL A 775 -4.32 1.82 -34.30
CA VAL A 775 -3.56 2.15 -33.10
C VAL A 775 -3.41 0.92 -32.22
N LEU A 776 -4.50 0.37 -31.68
CA LEU A 776 -4.45 -0.73 -30.70
C LEU A 776 -3.77 -1.99 -31.27
N TRP A 777 -4.37 -2.57 -32.31
CA TRP A 777 -3.82 -3.79 -32.91
C TRP A 777 -2.57 -3.50 -33.75
N GLY A 778 -2.50 -2.34 -34.39
CA GLY A 778 -1.31 -1.91 -35.11
C GLY A 778 -0.08 -1.83 -34.24
N SER A 779 -0.18 -1.18 -33.05
CA SER A 779 0.96 -1.05 -32.13
C SER A 779 1.38 -2.39 -31.52
N LEU A 780 0.43 -3.20 -31.05
CA LEU A 780 0.75 -4.50 -30.44
C LEU A 780 1.39 -5.47 -31.45
N LEU A 781 0.95 -5.47 -32.71
CA LEU A 781 1.57 -6.26 -33.80
C LEU A 781 2.91 -5.67 -34.26
N ALA A 782 3.17 -4.38 -34.06
CA ALA A 782 4.49 -3.78 -34.28
C ALA A 782 5.49 -4.07 -33.15
N GLY A 783 5.02 -4.69 -32.06
CA GLY A 783 5.83 -5.05 -30.90
C GLY A 783 5.80 -4.01 -29.77
N ALA A 784 4.74 -3.20 -29.66
CA ALA A 784 4.55 -2.34 -28.49
C ALA A 784 4.30 -3.16 -27.22
N ALA A 785 4.81 -2.66 -26.10
CA ALA A 785 4.56 -3.21 -24.77
C ALA A 785 3.24 -2.74 -24.13
N GLY A 786 2.40 -2.05 -24.92
CA GLY A 786 1.08 -1.60 -24.49
C GLY A 786 0.66 -0.28 -25.11
N VAL A 787 -0.50 0.22 -24.65
CA VAL A 787 -1.11 1.46 -25.12
C VAL A 787 -1.66 2.28 -23.95
N GLU A 788 -1.62 3.60 -24.08
CA GLU A 788 -2.40 4.55 -23.28
C GLU A 788 -3.18 5.47 -24.22
N TRP A 789 -4.29 6.00 -23.75
CA TRP A 789 -5.20 6.73 -24.63
C TRP A 789 -5.23 8.20 -24.27
N TYR A 790 -4.73 9.01 -25.19
CA TYR A 790 -4.86 10.47 -25.23
C TYR A 790 -6.23 10.87 -25.78
N PHE A 791 -6.87 11.86 -25.20
CA PHE A 791 -8.26 12.25 -25.56
C PHE A 791 -8.34 13.45 -26.51
N GLY A 792 -7.23 14.09 -26.81
CA GLY A 792 -7.17 15.27 -27.65
C GLY A 792 -7.65 16.54 -26.95
N GLY A 793 -7.36 17.70 -27.52
CA GLY A 793 -7.63 19.00 -26.89
C GLY A 793 -8.93 19.70 -27.32
N GLN A 794 -9.57 19.29 -28.43
CA GLN A 794 -10.67 20.08 -29.00
C GLN A 794 -12.09 19.71 -28.57
N GLN A 795 -12.29 18.55 -27.99
CA GLN A 795 -13.63 18.02 -27.73
C GLN A 795 -13.98 18.10 -26.24
N PRO A 796 -15.26 18.16 -25.87
CA PRO A 796 -15.68 18.02 -24.48
C PRO A 796 -15.17 16.71 -23.88
N HIS A 797 -14.78 16.73 -22.61
CA HIS A 797 -14.07 15.63 -21.95
C HIS A 797 -12.76 15.26 -22.68
N ASN A 798 -12.05 16.29 -23.06
CA ASN A 798 -10.73 16.23 -23.67
C ASN A 798 -9.66 15.89 -22.65
N ASP A 799 -8.41 16.01 -23.04
CA ASP A 799 -7.28 15.70 -22.17
C ASP A 799 -7.30 16.46 -20.84
N LEU A 800 -7.39 17.79 -20.86
CA LEU A 800 -7.35 18.62 -19.65
C LEU A 800 -8.67 18.67 -18.85
N THR A 801 -9.75 18.13 -19.39
CA THR A 801 -11.11 18.29 -18.82
C THR A 801 -11.85 16.97 -18.61
N ALA A 802 -11.14 15.84 -18.71
CA ALA A 802 -11.73 14.52 -18.51
C ALA A 802 -12.05 14.27 -17.03
N GLU A 803 -13.35 14.24 -16.71
CA GLU A 803 -13.88 14.02 -15.35
C GLU A 803 -14.56 12.65 -15.18
N ASP A 804 -14.88 11.97 -16.30
CA ASP A 804 -15.60 10.69 -16.30
C ASP A 804 -15.06 9.75 -17.37
N TRP A 805 -14.26 8.78 -16.96
CA TRP A 805 -13.67 7.77 -17.86
C TRP A 805 -14.71 6.81 -18.46
N ARG A 806 -15.94 6.73 -17.91
CA ARG A 806 -17.05 5.97 -18.52
C ARG A 806 -17.44 6.49 -19.88
N THR A 807 -17.10 7.73 -20.19
CA THR A 807 -17.35 8.31 -21.52
C THR A 807 -16.66 7.53 -22.63
N ARG A 808 -15.71 6.63 -22.30
CA ARG A 808 -14.95 5.79 -23.25
C ARG A 808 -14.99 4.30 -22.89
N ASP A 809 -16.11 3.84 -22.32
CA ASP A 809 -16.32 2.42 -21.93
C ASP A 809 -16.02 1.42 -23.05
N ASN A 810 -16.42 1.74 -24.28
CA ASN A 810 -16.20 0.86 -25.42
C ASN A 810 -14.72 0.77 -25.80
N LEU A 811 -13.96 1.84 -25.63
CA LEU A 811 -12.51 1.86 -25.85
C LEU A 811 -11.78 0.99 -24.81
N TRP A 812 -12.15 1.13 -23.54
CA TRP A 812 -11.60 0.30 -22.47
C TRP A 812 -11.87 -1.19 -22.70
N LYS A 813 -13.10 -1.55 -23.06
CA LYS A 813 -13.47 -2.93 -23.39
C LYS A 813 -12.65 -3.50 -24.53
N GLN A 814 -12.45 -2.74 -25.62
CA GLN A 814 -11.67 -3.18 -26.77
C GLN A 814 -10.19 -3.34 -26.43
N THR A 815 -9.64 -2.44 -25.61
CA THR A 815 -8.28 -2.52 -25.10
C THR A 815 -8.10 -3.78 -24.25
N TYR A 816 -9.02 -4.04 -23.33
CA TYR A 816 -9.01 -5.26 -22.50
C TYR A 816 -9.12 -6.54 -23.34
N VAL A 817 -9.95 -6.54 -24.39
CA VAL A 817 -10.06 -7.66 -25.34
C VAL A 817 -8.72 -7.96 -26.01
N ALA A 818 -8.02 -6.93 -26.51
CA ALA A 818 -6.71 -7.10 -27.14
C ALA A 818 -5.66 -7.62 -26.15
N MET A 819 -5.56 -7.00 -24.97
CA MET A 819 -4.62 -7.44 -23.93
C MET A 819 -4.87 -8.90 -23.52
N THR A 820 -6.14 -9.27 -23.34
CA THR A 820 -6.53 -10.64 -23.00
C THR A 820 -6.15 -11.63 -24.10
N PHE A 821 -6.33 -11.28 -25.38
CA PHE A 821 -5.92 -12.10 -26.50
C PHE A 821 -4.42 -12.39 -26.48
N PHE A 822 -3.59 -11.34 -26.36
CA PHE A 822 -2.15 -11.51 -26.37
C PHE A 822 -1.67 -12.30 -25.14
N ASN A 823 -2.16 -12.00 -23.96
CA ASN A 823 -1.79 -12.73 -22.73
C ASN A 823 -2.21 -14.21 -22.74
N ARG A 824 -3.30 -14.57 -23.46
CA ARG A 824 -3.85 -15.92 -23.45
C ARG A 824 -3.28 -16.83 -24.52
N TYR A 825 -2.98 -16.28 -25.70
CA TYR A 825 -2.81 -17.11 -26.91
C TYR A 825 -1.43 -17.06 -27.53
N ILE A 826 -0.56 -16.09 -27.18
CA ILE A 826 0.70 -15.89 -27.88
C ILE A 826 1.80 -15.37 -26.94
N ASP A 827 3.02 -15.76 -27.24
CA ASP A 827 4.23 -15.25 -26.57
C ASP A 827 4.57 -13.88 -27.17
N PHE A 828 3.77 -12.87 -26.82
CA PHE A 828 3.80 -11.53 -27.43
C PHE A 828 5.14 -10.80 -27.28
N TRP A 829 5.89 -11.08 -26.22
CA TRP A 829 7.21 -10.45 -25.92
C TRP A 829 8.31 -10.83 -26.92
N SER A 830 8.04 -11.76 -27.82
CA SER A 830 8.95 -12.19 -28.86
C SER A 830 8.43 -11.90 -30.27
N LEU A 831 7.30 -11.21 -30.39
CA LEU A 831 6.72 -10.84 -31.70
C LEU A 831 7.58 -9.80 -32.43
N VAL A 832 7.69 -10.00 -33.75
CA VAL A 832 8.36 -9.08 -34.67
C VAL A 832 7.44 -8.85 -35.87
N ALA A 833 7.27 -7.61 -36.28
CA ALA A 833 6.55 -7.25 -37.51
C ALA A 833 7.19 -7.89 -38.72
N THR A 834 6.41 -8.62 -39.53
CA THR A 834 6.88 -9.36 -40.71
C THR A 834 6.00 -9.10 -41.93
N PRO A 835 5.85 -7.84 -42.37
CA PRO A 835 4.91 -7.46 -43.44
C PRO A 835 5.19 -8.14 -44.78
N THR A 836 6.40 -8.63 -45.02
CA THR A 836 6.79 -9.32 -46.23
C THR A 836 6.13 -10.70 -46.45
N LEU A 837 5.57 -11.29 -45.39
CA LEU A 837 4.88 -12.56 -45.42
C LEU A 837 3.49 -12.47 -46.03
N VAL A 838 2.92 -11.29 -46.18
CA VAL A 838 1.59 -11.04 -46.77
C VAL A 838 1.68 -10.13 -48.00
N ASN A 839 0.72 -10.28 -48.91
CA ASN A 839 0.68 -9.49 -50.13
C ASN A 839 -0.34 -8.36 -50.12
N ASN A 840 -1.12 -8.22 -49.07
CA ASN A 840 -2.07 -7.13 -48.87
C ASN A 840 -1.54 -6.18 -47.78
N ALA A 841 -1.23 -4.96 -48.15
CA ALA A 841 -0.64 -3.96 -47.29
C ALA A 841 -1.56 -3.52 -46.14
N ASP A 842 -2.89 -3.69 -46.27
CA ASP A 842 -3.83 -3.35 -45.21
C ASP A 842 -3.88 -4.41 -44.10
N VAL A 843 -3.33 -5.60 -44.34
CA VAL A 843 -3.26 -6.70 -43.37
C VAL A 843 -1.94 -6.61 -42.62
N THR A 844 -1.99 -6.29 -41.35
CA THR A 844 -0.79 -6.28 -40.50
C THR A 844 -0.49 -7.68 -39.96
N ILE A 845 0.79 -8.00 -39.78
CA ILE A 845 1.24 -9.31 -39.32
C ILE A 845 2.46 -9.20 -38.41
N ALA A 846 2.48 -10.05 -37.39
CA ALA A 846 3.67 -10.31 -36.57
C ALA A 846 3.89 -11.81 -36.41
N THR A 847 5.18 -12.19 -36.25
CA THR A 847 5.59 -13.57 -36.00
C THR A 847 6.60 -13.62 -34.84
N ASN A 848 6.78 -14.78 -34.24
CA ASN A 848 7.80 -14.99 -33.24
C ASN A 848 8.70 -16.21 -33.57
N PRO A 849 9.83 -16.42 -32.87
CA PRO A 849 10.74 -17.55 -33.10
C PRO A 849 10.08 -18.93 -32.96
N GLN A 850 8.98 -19.02 -32.21
CA GLN A 850 8.18 -20.23 -32.03
C GLN A 850 7.23 -20.50 -33.21
N SER A 851 7.36 -19.75 -34.29
CA SER A 851 6.48 -19.79 -35.49
C SER A 851 5.00 -19.53 -35.21
N GLN A 852 4.68 -18.83 -34.13
CA GLN A 852 3.35 -18.31 -33.90
C GLN A 852 3.17 -17.03 -34.74
N MET A 853 1.99 -16.86 -35.34
CA MET A 853 1.70 -15.70 -36.20
C MET A 853 0.35 -15.11 -35.84
N VAL A 854 0.27 -13.80 -35.83
CA VAL A 854 -0.97 -13.05 -35.66
C VAL A 854 -1.13 -12.09 -36.82
N LEU A 855 -2.26 -12.18 -37.49
CA LEU A 855 -2.62 -11.29 -38.59
C LEU A 855 -3.90 -10.54 -38.27
N TYR A 856 -3.89 -9.23 -38.49
CA TYR A 856 -5.08 -8.40 -38.34
C TYR A 856 -5.64 -7.99 -39.70
N PHE A 857 -6.93 -8.28 -39.90
CA PHE A 857 -7.69 -7.96 -41.08
C PHE A 857 -8.66 -6.82 -40.75
N PRO A 858 -8.44 -5.59 -41.23
CA PRO A 858 -9.28 -4.44 -40.87
C PRO A 858 -10.69 -4.48 -41.49
N ALA A 859 -10.94 -5.37 -42.42
CA ALA A 859 -12.23 -5.61 -43.11
C ALA A 859 -12.30 -7.03 -43.66
N GLN A 860 -13.43 -7.34 -44.33
CA GLN A 860 -13.65 -8.59 -45.09
C GLN A 860 -12.82 -8.63 -46.37
N GLN A 861 -11.51 -8.70 -46.24
CA GLN A 861 -10.56 -8.76 -47.35
C GLN A 861 -9.67 -9.98 -47.23
N THR A 862 -9.03 -10.35 -48.35
CA THR A 862 -8.15 -11.53 -48.39
C THR A 862 -6.68 -11.14 -48.48
N THR A 863 -5.82 -12.02 -47.99
CA THR A 863 -4.39 -11.90 -48.20
C THR A 863 -3.80 -13.27 -48.55
N ARG A 864 -2.67 -13.27 -49.25
CA ARG A 864 -1.86 -14.47 -49.43
C ARG A 864 -0.78 -14.46 -48.32
N LEU A 865 -0.72 -15.53 -47.54
CA LEU A 865 0.31 -15.78 -46.56
C LEU A 865 1.38 -16.71 -47.16
N ASP A 866 2.62 -16.28 -47.16
CA ASP A 866 3.75 -17.02 -47.68
C ASP A 866 4.43 -17.87 -46.57
N LEU A 867 4.19 -19.18 -46.61
CA LEU A 867 4.78 -20.14 -45.66
C LEU A 867 5.93 -20.93 -46.25
N ARG A 868 6.49 -20.54 -47.41
CA ARG A 868 7.57 -21.27 -48.10
C ARG A 868 8.85 -21.35 -47.32
N GLY A 869 9.06 -20.47 -46.37
CA GLY A 869 10.21 -20.47 -45.43
C GLY A 869 10.03 -21.32 -44.18
N TYR A 870 8.89 -22.01 -44.01
CA TYR A 870 8.57 -22.82 -42.84
C TYR A 870 8.58 -24.31 -43.15
N SER A 871 8.90 -25.13 -42.13
CA SER A 871 8.98 -26.59 -42.18
C SER A 871 7.77 -27.31 -41.59
N ASP A 872 7.09 -26.69 -40.68
CA ASP A 872 5.99 -27.25 -39.89
C ASP A 872 4.64 -26.72 -40.42
N ASP A 873 3.65 -27.59 -40.45
CA ASP A 873 2.28 -27.19 -40.76
C ASP A 873 1.64 -26.41 -39.60
N PHE A 874 0.61 -25.63 -39.91
CA PHE A 874 -0.04 -24.74 -38.98
C PHE A 874 -1.55 -25.00 -38.86
N SER A 875 -2.10 -24.64 -37.70
CA SER A 875 -3.55 -24.50 -37.49
C SER A 875 -3.96 -23.03 -37.57
N LEU A 876 -5.15 -22.76 -38.06
CA LEU A 876 -5.74 -21.41 -38.18
C LEU A 876 -6.98 -21.29 -37.30
N ALA A 877 -7.00 -20.25 -36.44
CA ALA A 877 -8.20 -19.83 -35.73
C ALA A 877 -8.47 -18.34 -35.97
N TRP A 878 -9.72 -17.95 -35.82
CA TRP A 878 -10.18 -16.58 -35.98
C TRP A 878 -10.69 -16.03 -34.67
N PHE A 879 -10.48 -14.74 -34.43
CA PHE A 879 -10.89 -14.03 -33.22
C PHE A 879 -11.57 -12.71 -33.59
N ASP A 880 -12.62 -12.33 -32.84
CA ASP A 880 -13.31 -11.05 -32.99
C ASP A 880 -12.57 -9.99 -32.13
N PRO A 881 -11.85 -9.04 -32.75
CA PRO A 881 -11.05 -8.06 -31.99
C PRO A 881 -11.88 -6.96 -31.33
N LYS A 882 -13.15 -6.82 -31.68
CA LYS A 882 -14.07 -5.83 -31.11
C LYS A 882 -14.80 -6.36 -29.88
N ASN A 883 -15.35 -7.59 -29.99
CA ASN A 883 -16.22 -8.12 -28.94
C ASN A 883 -15.54 -9.19 -28.07
N GLY A 884 -14.39 -9.71 -28.52
CA GLY A 884 -13.72 -10.79 -27.81
C GLY A 884 -14.43 -12.14 -28.01
N GLY A 885 -14.32 -12.97 -26.98
CA GLY A 885 -14.90 -14.33 -26.99
C GLY A 885 -13.87 -15.42 -27.26
N GLU A 886 -14.35 -16.61 -27.58
CA GLU A 886 -13.51 -17.78 -27.87
C GLU A 886 -13.04 -17.80 -29.31
N LEU A 887 -11.93 -18.50 -29.56
CA LEU A 887 -11.40 -18.70 -30.89
C LEU A 887 -12.38 -19.53 -31.76
N VAL A 888 -12.61 -19.07 -32.98
CA VAL A 888 -13.40 -19.79 -33.99
C VAL A 888 -12.44 -20.56 -34.88
N TYR A 889 -12.41 -21.86 -34.69
CA TYR A 889 -11.58 -22.74 -35.53
C TYR A 889 -12.26 -22.98 -36.90
N SER A 890 -11.47 -22.83 -37.92
CA SER A 890 -11.97 -23.08 -39.28
C SER A 890 -11.93 -24.58 -39.63
N MET A 891 -13.02 -25.14 -40.14
CA MET A 891 -13.13 -26.58 -40.42
C MET A 891 -12.17 -27.15 -41.50
N GLU A 892 -11.50 -26.31 -42.27
CA GLU A 892 -10.65 -26.73 -43.37
C GLU A 892 -9.16 -26.60 -43.14
N LYS A 893 -8.62 -26.69 -41.87
CA LYS A 893 -7.47 -25.79 -41.81
C LYS A 893 -6.26 -26.18 -41.08
N ARG A 894 -5.61 -27.06 -41.70
CA ARG A 894 -4.17 -27.22 -41.72
C ARG A 894 -3.63 -26.34 -42.86
N LEU A 895 -2.77 -25.38 -42.51
CA LEU A 895 -1.97 -24.66 -43.50
C LEU A 895 -0.66 -25.42 -43.68
N THR A 896 -0.40 -25.91 -44.90
CA THR A 896 0.77 -26.73 -45.19
C THR A 896 2.02 -25.87 -45.29
N ALA A 897 3.10 -26.27 -44.62
CA ALA A 897 4.40 -25.65 -44.79
C ALA A 897 4.91 -25.71 -46.23
N GLY A 898 5.77 -24.77 -46.61
CA GLY A 898 6.33 -24.72 -47.98
C GLY A 898 5.40 -24.18 -49.06
N GLU A 899 4.19 -23.75 -48.72
CA GLU A 899 3.17 -23.26 -49.63
C GLU A 899 2.76 -21.80 -49.38
N VAL A 900 2.01 -21.25 -50.34
CA VAL A 900 1.35 -19.94 -50.22
C VAL A 900 -0.14 -20.15 -50.03
N HIS A 901 -0.71 -19.68 -48.95
CA HIS A 901 -2.11 -19.87 -48.60
C HIS A 901 -2.91 -18.60 -48.78
N LEU A 902 -4.12 -18.72 -49.40
CA LEU A 902 -5.08 -17.62 -49.40
C LEU A 902 -5.92 -17.64 -48.13
N LEU A 903 -5.75 -16.60 -47.30
CA LEU A 903 -6.54 -16.42 -46.09
C LEU A 903 -7.74 -15.49 -46.33
N SER A 904 -8.89 -15.92 -45.84
CA SER A 904 -10.16 -15.16 -45.92
C SER A 904 -10.84 -15.19 -44.55
N PRO A 905 -11.20 -14.04 -43.97
CA PRO A 905 -11.94 -14.00 -42.71
C PRO A 905 -13.29 -14.70 -42.79
N PRO A 906 -13.87 -15.15 -41.68
CA PRO A 906 -15.23 -15.66 -41.61
C PRO A 906 -16.23 -14.65 -42.21
N LYS A 907 -17.22 -15.13 -42.94
CA LYS A 907 -18.23 -14.25 -43.52
C LYS A 907 -19.02 -13.55 -42.41
N ALA A 908 -19.05 -12.24 -42.45
CA ALA A 908 -19.80 -11.42 -41.52
C ALA A 908 -20.95 -10.70 -42.19
N LYS A 909 -21.99 -10.35 -41.43
CA LYS A 909 -23.12 -9.53 -41.90
C LYS A 909 -22.67 -8.13 -42.33
N ASN A 910 -21.65 -7.59 -41.65
CA ASN A 910 -21.05 -6.30 -41.97
C ASN A 910 -19.70 -6.53 -42.68
N ARG A 911 -19.56 -6.00 -43.88
CA ARG A 911 -18.32 -6.11 -44.69
C ARG A 911 -17.14 -5.38 -44.06
N ASN A 912 -17.39 -4.46 -43.15
CA ASN A 912 -16.41 -3.70 -42.43
C ASN A 912 -16.02 -4.36 -41.08
N GLN A 913 -16.52 -5.58 -40.81
CA GLN A 913 -16.09 -6.31 -39.63
C GLN A 913 -14.64 -6.73 -39.76
N ASP A 914 -13.84 -6.39 -38.80
CA ASP A 914 -12.45 -6.78 -38.67
C ASP A 914 -12.30 -8.14 -37.98
N TRP A 915 -11.19 -8.80 -38.24
CA TRP A 915 -10.85 -10.12 -37.70
C TRP A 915 -9.37 -10.25 -37.40
N VAL A 916 -9.05 -11.08 -36.41
CA VAL A 916 -7.69 -11.53 -36.14
C VAL A 916 -7.55 -12.99 -36.52
N ALA A 917 -6.54 -13.33 -37.32
CA ALA A 917 -6.13 -14.70 -37.56
C ALA A 917 -4.98 -15.07 -36.61
N LEU A 918 -5.18 -16.10 -35.82
CA LEU A 918 -4.13 -16.73 -35.01
C LEU A 918 -3.68 -18.01 -35.69
N ILE A 919 -2.39 -18.08 -35.99
CA ILE A 919 -1.77 -19.21 -36.67
C ILE A 919 -0.71 -19.81 -35.76
N LEU A 920 -0.91 -21.05 -35.39
CA LEU A 920 -0.06 -21.78 -34.46
C LEU A 920 0.49 -23.05 -35.12
N PRO A 921 1.73 -23.48 -34.82
CA PRO A 921 2.25 -24.77 -35.29
C PRO A 921 1.24 -25.89 -34.99
N ALA A 922 0.98 -26.76 -35.96
CA ALA A 922 0.07 -27.89 -35.79
C ALA A 922 0.68 -28.87 -34.78
N ILE A 923 -0.02 -29.15 -33.70
CA ILE A 923 0.43 -30.12 -32.70
C ILE A 923 0.47 -31.51 -33.35
N THR A 924 1.66 -32.09 -33.46
CA THR A 924 1.79 -33.48 -33.86
C THR A 924 1.37 -34.36 -32.69
N ASN A 925 0.66 -35.47 -32.93
CA ASN A 925 0.13 -36.42 -31.94
C ASN A 925 1.15 -36.96 -30.90
N LYS A 926 2.42 -36.55 -30.97
CA LYS A 926 3.46 -36.91 -29.98
C LYS A 926 3.44 -36.06 -28.72
N ASP A 927 2.84 -34.87 -28.76
CA ASP A 927 2.90 -33.92 -27.60
C ASP A 927 1.72 -34.05 -26.65
N HIS A 928 0.68 -34.82 -26.99
CA HIS A 928 -0.45 -35.06 -26.09
C HIS A 928 -0.14 -35.99 -24.87
N GLN A 929 0.96 -36.73 -24.92
CA GLN A 929 1.34 -37.65 -23.82
C GLN A 929 2.19 -36.99 -22.72
N SER A 930 2.77 -35.83 -22.94
CA SER A 930 3.65 -35.17 -21.95
C SER A 930 2.97 -34.09 -21.10
N LYS A 931 1.84 -33.53 -21.53
CA LYS A 931 1.11 -32.48 -20.76
C LYS A 931 0.04 -33.00 -19.80
N ASN A 932 -0.30 -34.28 -19.81
CA ASN A 932 -1.21 -34.91 -18.83
C ASN A 932 -0.50 -35.50 -17.60
N ALA A 933 0.80 -35.28 -17.43
CA ALA A 933 1.57 -35.79 -16.29
C ALA A 933 1.95 -34.73 -15.26
N THR A 934 1.52 -33.46 -15.47
CA THR A 934 1.76 -32.37 -14.50
C THR A 934 0.53 -31.46 -14.48
N ASN A 935 -0.50 -31.89 -13.80
CA ASN A 935 -1.54 -31.06 -13.18
C ASN A 935 -1.78 -31.59 -11.76
#